data_48afbc6bedee1ca5eaa616e1a70899f1
#
_entry.id   48afbc6bedee1ca5eaa616e1a70899f1
#
_cell.length_a   1.000
_cell.length_b   1.000
_cell.length_c   1.000
_cell.angle_alpha   90.00
_cell.angle_beta   90.00
_cell.angle_gamma   90.00
#
_symmetry.space_group_name_H-M   'P 1'
#
loop_
_entity.id
_entity.type
_entity.pdbx_description
1 polymer ?
#
loop_
_entity_poly.entity_id
_entity_poly.type
_entity_poly.pdbx_seq_one_letter_code
_entity_poly.pdbx_strand_id
1 'polypeptide(L)'
;LEYESVTGIGGSAAYSISEETPIQINSGLLDTQSAFTLSFWINPSDNWTDSVIFSYANEDGDYFQLLNSGTNADGSMHGLTLDYKLGKDETWIVADSNTDTIQTCKWNYITVSVSQKNVDVLLNGVSVASGTIPKEVKQIKHASLSFGSADSSVSGLLQGLNIQPTAYTADEAVAQYRELYPQTLLDALSFADTEDVQDDFWLAPELGDESFPVTWTSSDPAIEIVRNSGTIQPESDDRNVTLTASLTAYGRTYTKDYSFTVRADSDATAVWRDSLALDQEYDHLINADTDLPSTGNNGSTITWSTDANPDCTIENNRITRTSDTDKPAVNIHIQIQKGDSTASLDKQLVVLDAYAGYILSYFNGNSGSEAGRLAYSTDGLHWTALENSTLFDTNGLGTGSVRDPYIGRDADGNFIMISTEGYDNPNIYVWHSNDLITADDVSLESIAATDTGNHESGTRAWAPEYTYLSSDGLYYIYFSDPTNDQGTSGYIYYVTTEDFKTFSYPKVLFGPGYTVIDATITANNGKYWMFYKDERTGASTIYYASSDHLTDGFSTAYDENFISLHKFIEGPFLLKSFDSDSYYLYVDNYPYNQFLVASFTTLGKTNDITWLNSSDYTLPEEDVRHGSAIAVTQAELNQIIAAAQ
;
A
#
# COMPACT_ATOMS: atom_id res chain seq x y z
N LEU A 1 2.89 4.84 -37.39
CA LEU A 1 3.15 5.20 -36.00
C LEU A 1 3.58 3.94 -35.28
N GLU A 2 4.79 3.88 -34.73
CA GLU A 2 5.21 2.84 -33.81
C GLU A 2 4.71 3.32 -32.43
N TYR A 3 3.75 2.60 -31.85
CA TYR A 3 3.28 2.83 -30.50
C TYR A 3 4.27 2.20 -29.53
N GLU A 4 4.63 2.92 -28.48
CA GLU A 4 5.47 2.41 -27.41
C GLU A 4 4.68 1.35 -26.63
N SER A 5 5.24 0.15 -26.51
CA SER A 5 4.60 -0.95 -25.79
C SER A 5 5.32 -1.23 -24.47
N VAL A 6 4.53 -1.52 -23.47
CA VAL A 6 4.99 -1.99 -22.15
C VAL A 6 4.48 -3.41 -21.91
N THR A 7 4.99 -4.08 -20.90
CA THR A 7 4.49 -5.39 -20.50
C THR A 7 3.12 -5.24 -19.86
N GLY A 8 2.11 -5.87 -20.46
CA GLY A 8 0.75 -5.94 -19.94
C GLY A 8 0.44 -7.30 -19.33
N ILE A 9 -0.86 -7.64 -19.27
CA ILE A 9 -1.35 -8.91 -18.75
C ILE A 9 -0.76 -10.07 -19.57
N GLY A 10 -0.32 -11.12 -18.89
CA GLY A 10 0.21 -12.33 -19.50
C GLY A 10 1.54 -12.15 -20.22
N GLY A 11 2.31 -11.09 -19.88
CA GLY A 11 3.53 -10.77 -20.60
C GLY A 11 3.28 -10.27 -22.03
N SER A 12 2.03 -10.08 -22.42
CA SER A 12 1.64 -9.56 -23.74
C SER A 12 1.86 -8.05 -23.80
N ALA A 13 2.03 -7.52 -25.00
CA ALA A 13 2.21 -6.07 -25.18
C ALA A 13 0.93 -5.32 -24.80
N ALA A 14 1.07 -4.32 -23.95
CA ALA A 14 0.10 -3.26 -23.70
C ALA A 14 0.63 -1.95 -24.28
N TYR A 15 -0.26 -1.05 -24.67
CA TYR A 15 0.08 0.20 -25.32
C TYR A 15 -0.40 1.37 -24.48
N SER A 16 0.47 2.33 -24.26
CA SER A 16 0.11 3.57 -23.57
C SER A 16 -0.89 4.37 -24.40
N ILE A 17 -1.93 4.87 -23.74
CA ILE A 17 -2.92 5.76 -24.32
C ILE A 17 -2.99 7.04 -23.48
N SER A 18 -3.01 8.18 -24.17
CA SER A 18 -3.23 9.50 -23.56
C SER A 18 -3.62 10.49 -24.66
N GLU A 19 -3.95 11.72 -24.27
CA GLU A 19 -4.18 12.82 -25.23
C GLU A 19 -2.93 13.08 -26.10
N GLU A 20 -1.73 12.96 -25.53
CA GLU A 20 -0.46 13.13 -26.24
C GLU A 20 -0.09 11.93 -27.12
N THR A 21 -0.53 10.73 -26.72
CA THR A 21 -0.24 9.46 -27.40
C THR A 21 -1.51 8.68 -27.76
N PRO A 22 -2.43 9.26 -28.56
CA PRO A 22 -3.67 8.59 -28.90
C PRO A 22 -3.43 7.40 -29.83
N ILE A 23 -4.12 6.29 -29.58
CA ILE A 23 -4.19 5.19 -30.54
C ILE A 23 -5.34 5.47 -31.49
N GLN A 24 -5.05 5.50 -32.81
CA GLN A 24 -6.04 5.71 -33.83
C GLN A 24 -6.02 4.57 -34.86
N ILE A 25 -7.19 4.00 -35.13
CA ILE A 25 -7.38 2.89 -36.06
C ILE A 25 -8.15 3.40 -37.28
N ASN A 26 -7.73 2.93 -38.43
CA ASN A 26 -8.13 3.39 -39.75
C ASN A 26 -9.62 3.74 -39.89
N SER A 27 -9.89 4.80 -40.69
CA SER A 27 -11.22 5.25 -41.03
C SER A 27 -12.04 4.18 -41.76
N GLY A 28 -13.34 4.12 -41.47
CA GLY A 28 -14.28 3.26 -42.17
C GLY A 28 -14.32 1.80 -41.64
N LEU A 29 -13.67 1.50 -40.52
CA LEU A 29 -13.62 0.15 -39.93
C LEU A 29 -15.01 -0.49 -39.77
N LEU A 30 -15.99 0.29 -39.33
CA LEU A 30 -17.37 -0.18 -39.09
C LEU A 30 -18.35 0.27 -40.18
N ASP A 31 -17.90 0.89 -41.27
CA ASP A 31 -18.76 1.44 -42.32
C ASP A 31 -19.68 0.44 -43.01
N THR A 32 -19.36 -0.84 -42.93
CA THR A 32 -20.15 -1.92 -43.56
C THR A 32 -20.76 -2.89 -42.55
N GLN A 33 -20.48 -2.71 -41.27
CA GLN A 33 -20.85 -3.65 -40.22
C GLN A 33 -22.23 -3.32 -39.62
N SER A 34 -23.21 -4.19 -39.82
CA SER A 34 -24.53 -4.12 -39.13
C SER A 34 -24.48 -4.81 -37.76
N ALA A 35 -23.49 -5.65 -37.55
CA ALA A 35 -23.28 -6.33 -36.28
C ALA A 35 -21.76 -6.40 -36.03
N PHE A 36 -21.34 -6.16 -34.81
CA PHE A 36 -19.94 -6.28 -34.39
C PHE A 36 -19.84 -6.39 -32.88
N THR A 37 -18.70 -6.88 -32.41
CA THR A 37 -18.31 -6.82 -30.99
C THR A 37 -16.93 -6.18 -30.91
N LEU A 38 -16.80 -5.15 -30.08
CA LEU A 38 -15.55 -4.52 -29.67
C LEU A 38 -15.25 -4.95 -28.25
N SER A 39 -14.07 -5.54 -28.03
CA SER A 39 -13.63 -5.90 -26.67
C SER A 39 -12.16 -5.61 -26.46
N PHE A 40 -11.79 -5.22 -25.25
CA PHE A 40 -10.42 -4.86 -24.88
C PHE A 40 -10.25 -4.81 -23.37
N TRP A 41 -8.99 -4.92 -22.92
CA TRP A 41 -8.55 -4.59 -21.59
C TRP A 41 -8.07 -3.15 -21.55
N ILE A 42 -8.47 -2.42 -20.50
CA ILE A 42 -7.99 -1.09 -20.19
C ILE A 42 -7.57 -1.02 -18.72
N ASN A 43 -6.39 -0.44 -18.47
CA ASN A 43 -5.92 -0.11 -17.14
C ASN A 43 -5.70 1.40 -17.10
N PRO A 44 -6.69 2.17 -16.63
CA PRO A 44 -6.58 3.62 -16.58
C PRO A 44 -5.60 4.06 -15.50
N SER A 45 -4.75 5.04 -15.81
CA SER A 45 -3.92 5.74 -14.82
C SER A 45 -4.70 6.86 -14.13
N ASP A 46 -5.72 7.39 -14.81
CA ASP A 46 -6.66 8.37 -14.29
C ASP A 46 -8.10 8.03 -14.72
N ASN A 47 -9.06 8.59 -14.05
CA ASN A 47 -10.47 8.27 -14.28
C ASN A 47 -11.36 9.49 -13.98
N TRP A 48 -11.38 10.42 -14.92
CA TRP A 48 -12.19 11.63 -14.81
C TRP A 48 -13.67 11.36 -15.11
N THR A 49 -14.54 12.08 -14.43
CA THR A 49 -15.97 12.16 -14.79
C THR A 49 -16.13 12.58 -16.24
N ASP A 50 -17.00 11.89 -16.99
CA ASP A 50 -17.25 12.09 -18.42
C ASP A 50 -16.03 11.81 -19.33
N SER A 51 -15.06 11.02 -18.87
CA SER A 51 -13.91 10.63 -19.68
C SER A 51 -14.29 9.69 -20.82
N VAL A 52 -13.78 9.96 -22.01
CA VAL A 52 -13.98 9.11 -23.18
C VAL A 52 -13.03 7.92 -23.13
N ILE A 53 -13.57 6.71 -23.04
CA ILE A 53 -12.81 5.45 -23.09
C ILE A 53 -12.40 5.14 -24.53
N PHE A 54 -13.35 5.18 -25.46
CA PHE A 54 -13.10 5.15 -26.89
C PHE A 54 -14.10 6.00 -27.66
N SER A 55 -13.70 6.44 -28.85
CA SER A 55 -14.57 7.16 -29.77
C SER A 55 -14.42 6.62 -31.19
N TYR A 56 -15.55 6.28 -31.85
CA TYR A 56 -15.64 6.07 -33.29
C TYR A 56 -16.35 7.28 -33.90
N ALA A 57 -15.57 8.22 -34.42
CA ALA A 57 -16.06 9.54 -34.81
C ALA A 57 -15.55 9.97 -36.19
N ASN A 58 -16.31 10.84 -36.88
CA ASN A 58 -15.95 11.45 -38.16
C ASN A 58 -15.77 12.98 -38.04
N GLU A 59 -15.31 13.61 -39.13
CA GLU A 59 -15.11 15.06 -39.21
C GLU A 59 -16.42 15.87 -39.22
N ASP A 60 -17.56 15.23 -39.50
CA ASP A 60 -18.90 15.87 -39.49
C ASP A 60 -19.49 16.00 -38.08
N GLY A 61 -18.79 15.48 -37.08
CA GLY A 61 -19.19 15.50 -35.68
C GLY A 61 -20.24 14.42 -35.31
N ASP A 62 -20.35 13.37 -36.15
CA ASP A 62 -21.11 12.16 -35.83
C ASP A 62 -20.19 11.19 -35.09
N TYR A 63 -20.74 10.52 -34.04
CA TYR A 63 -19.93 9.63 -33.23
C TYR A 63 -20.73 8.47 -32.58
N PHE A 64 -19.98 7.47 -32.21
CA PHE A 64 -20.36 6.36 -31.33
C PHE A 64 -19.23 6.17 -30.35
N GLN A 65 -19.45 6.52 -29.08
CA GLN A 65 -18.38 6.57 -28.07
C GLN A 65 -18.84 6.01 -26.74
N LEU A 66 -17.88 5.53 -25.95
CA LEU A 66 -18.10 5.06 -24.59
C LEU A 66 -17.43 6.02 -23.61
N LEU A 67 -18.19 6.48 -22.62
CA LEU A 67 -17.71 7.37 -21.55
C LEU A 67 -17.75 6.64 -20.22
N ASN A 68 -16.89 7.07 -19.32
CA ASN A 68 -16.88 6.62 -17.94
C ASN A 68 -17.51 7.67 -17.03
N SER A 69 -18.46 7.26 -16.18
CA SER A 69 -19.12 8.11 -15.19
C SER A 69 -19.72 9.41 -15.74
N GLY A 70 -20.61 9.31 -16.73
CA GLY A 70 -21.32 10.47 -17.26
C GLY A 70 -22.20 11.18 -16.21
N THR A 71 -22.67 12.37 -16.57
CA THR A 71 -23.55 13.19 -15.72
C THR A 71 -24.90 13.41 -16.41
N ASN A 72 -25.99 13.12 -15.70
CA ASN A 72 -27.35 13.40 -16.18
C ASN A 72 -27.63 14.90 -16.26
N ALA A 73 -28.67 15.28 -17.00
CA ALA A 73 -29.08 16.68 -17.12
C ALA A 73 -29.54 17.32 -15.78
N ASP A 74 -29.87 16.54 -14.78
CA ASP A 74 -30.19 16.98 -13.41
C ASP A 74 -28.97 17.05 -12.49
N GLY A 75 -27.76 16.72 -13.01
CA GLY A 75 -26.50 16.74 -12.27
C GLY A 75 -26.20 15.45 -11.49
N SER A 76 -27.07 14.41 -11.58
CA SER A 76 -26.76 13.11 -10.98
C SER A 76 -25.74 12.35 -11.82
N MET A 77 -24.85 11.61 -11.14
CA MET A 77 -23.84 10.76 -11.78
C MET A 77 -24.45 9.43 -12.22
N HIS A 78 -23.96 8.87 -13.30
CA HIS A 78 -24.23 7.50 -13.75
C HIS A 78 -22.95 6.81 -14.19
N GLY A 79 -22.96 5.48 -14.26
CA GLY A 79 -21.81 4.66 -14.63
C GLY A 79 -21.42 4.75 -16.11
N LEU A 80 -20.92 3.66 -16.69
CA LEU A 80 -20.56 3.62 -18.10
C LEU A 80 -21.70 4.07 -19.00
N THR A 81 -21.41 4.96 -19.92
CA THR A 81 -22.39 5.54 -20.84
C THR A 81 -21.94 5.39 -22.26
N LEU A 82 -22.77 4.75 -23.07
CA LEU A 82 -22.63 4.83 -24.52
C LEU A 82 -23.35 6.07 -25.03
N ASP A 83 -22.61 6.95 -25.66
CA ASP A 83 -23.11 8.17 -26.29
C ASP A 83 -23.05 8.03 -27.82
N TYR A 84 -24.18 8.30 -28.48
CA TYR A 84 -24.35 8.16 -29.91
C TYR A 84 -24.96 9.40 -30.54
N LYS A 85 -24.38 9.84 -31.66
CA LYS A 85 -24.87 10.95 -32.46
C LYS A 85 -24.69 10.69 -33.96
N LEU A 86 -25.75 10.93 -34.73
CA LEU A 86 -25.69 10.96 -36.18
C LEU A 86 -26.65 12.06 -36.73
N GLY A 87 -26.07 13.18 -37.16
CA GLY A 87 -26.81 14.36 -37.57
C GLY A 87 -27.61 14.99 -36.42
N LYS A 88 -28.93 14.79 -36.43
CA LYS A 88 -29.84 15.26 -35.38
C LYS A 88 -30.29 14.15 -34.44
N ASP A 89 -29.95 12.91 -34.75
CA ASP A 89 -30.31 11.75 -33.95
C ASP A 89 -29.24 11.53 -32.90
N GLU A 90 -29.60 11.69 -31.65
CA GLU A 90 -28.70 11.56 -30.50
C GLU A 90 -29.38 10.69 -29.43
N THR A 91 -28.63 9.87 -28.74
CA THR A 91 -29.13 9.05 -27.63
C THR A 91 -27.99 8.61 -26.70
N TRP A 92 -28.34 8.45 -25.44
CA TRP A 92 -27.46 7.91 -24.42
C TRP A 92 -28.01 6.60 -23.91
N ILE A 93 -27.15 5.60 -23.73
CA ILE A 93 -27.44 4.33 -23.07
C ILE A 93 -26.57 4.28 -21.84
N VAL A 94 -27.16 4.44 -20.68
CA VAL A 94 -26.46 4.59 -19.41
C VAL A 94 -26.48 3.28 -18.61
N ALA A 95 -25.46 3.07 -17.79
CA ALA A 95 -25.41 1.95 -16.87
C ALA A 95 -26.55 2.03 -15.82
N ASP A 96 -26.99 0.87 -15.35
CA ASP A 96 -28.04 0.76 -14.34
C ASP A 96 -27.61 1.29 -12.96
N SER A 97 -26.30 1.40 -12.71
CA SER A 97 -25.72 1.88 -11.47
C SER A 97 -24.60 2.89 -11.74
N ASN A 98 -24.50 3.92 -10.90
CA ASN A 98 -23.41 4.88 -10.93
C ASN A 98 -22.06 4.30 -10.48
N THR A 99 -22.06 3.06 -9.98
CA THR A 99 -20.86 2.31 -9.60
C THR A 99 -20.31 1.42 -10.72
N ASP A 100 -21.05 1.25 -11.82
CA ASP A 100 -20.62 0.51 -13.00
C ASP A 100 -19.68 1.35 -13.86
N THR A 101 -18.50 1.67 -13.29
CA THR A 101 -17.43 2.48 -13.88
C THR A 101 -16.14 1.67 -13.99
N ILE A 102 -15.25 2.05 -14.92
CA ILE A 102 -13.90 1.48 -14.93
C ILE A 102 -13.14 1.93 -13.69
N GLN A 103 -12.30 1.03 -13.16
CA GLN A 103 -11.49 1.27 -11.97
C GLN A 103 -10.08 1.69 -12.36
N THR A 104 -9.58 2.76 -11.76
CA THR A 104 -8.22 3.26 -11.94
C THR A 104 -7.18 2.25 -11.42
N CYS A 105 -6.02 2.20 -12.06
CA CYS A 105 -4.91 1.30 -11.72
C CYS A 105 -5.29 -0.20 -11.69
N LYS A 106 -6.39 -0.57 -12.35
CA LYS A 106 -6.85 -1.95 -12.53
C LYS A 106 -7.15 -2.27 -13.97
N TRP A 107 -6.93 -3.51 -14.33
CA TRP A 107 -7.36 -4.01 -15.63
C TRP A 107 -8.87 -4.25 -15.64
N ASN A 108 -9.55 -3.50 -16.48
CA ASN A 108 -10.99 -3.61 -16.72
C ASN A 108 -11.21 -4.22 -18.10
N TYR A 109 -12.07 -5.22 -18.21
CA TYR A 109 -12.45 -5.81 -19.48
C TYR A 109 -13.76 -5.23 -19.96
N ILE A 110 -13.72 -4.54 -21.08
CA ILE A 110 -14.90 -3.93 -21.70
C ILE A 110 -15.30 -4.73 -22.93
N THR A 111 -16.58 -4.98 -23.04
CA THR A 111 -17.19 -5.55 -24.25
C THR A 111 -18.36 -4.69 -24.67
N VAL A 112 -18.36 -4.21 -25.90
CA VAL A 112 -19.48 -3.50 -26.54
C VAL A 112 -19.95 -4.33 -27.71
N SER A 113 -21.15 -4.90 -27.60
CA SER A 113 -21.78 -5.71 -28.63
C SER A 113 -22.89 -4.93 -29.32
N VAL A 114 -22.87 -4.90 -30.64
CA VAL A 114 -23.84 -4.16 -31.46
C VAL A 114 -24.48 -5.12 -32.44
N SER A 115 -25.82 -5.20 -32.43
CA SER A 115 -26.61 -5.95 -33.41
C SER A 115 -27.64 -5.02 -34.03
N GLN A 116 -27.36 -4.54 -35.25
CA GLN A 116 -28.13 -3.50 -35.92
C GLN A 116 -28.19 -2.21 -35.09
N LYS A 117 -29.25 -2.03 -34.32
CA LYS A 117 -29.47 -0.87 -33.46
C LYS A 117 -29.40 -1.21 -31.97
N ASN A 118 -29.38 -2.49 -31.62
CA ASN A 118 -29.29 -2.92 -30.23
C ASN A 118 -27.85 -2.92 -29.80
N VAL A 119 -27.60 -2.36 -28.64
CA VAL A 119 -26.25 -2.25 -28.03
C VAL A 119 -26.31 -2.83 -26.62
N ASP A 120 -25.29 -3.63 -26.30
CA ASP A 120 -25.01 -4.14 -24.97
C ASP A 120 -23.59 -3.74 -24.59
N VAL A 121 -23.42 -3.20 -23.39
CA VAL A 121 -22.13 -2.87 -22.78
C VAL A 121 -21.91 -3.75 -21.56
N LEU A 122 -20.80 -4.48 -21.55
CA LEU A 122 -20.41 -5.31 -20.41
C LEU A 122 -19.10 -4.80 -19.84
N LEU A 123 -19.03 -4.77 -18.51
CA LEU A 123 -17.85 -4.48 -17.73
C LEU A 123 -17.49 -5.72 -16.91
N ASN A 124 -16.27 -6.24 -17.07
CA ASN A 124 -15.79 -7.43 -16.37
C ASN A 124 -16.76 -8.64 -16.44
N GLY A 125 -17.35 -8.84 -17.61
CA GLY A 125 -18.30 -9.92 -17.86
C GLY A 125 -19.72 -9.69 -17.32
N VAL A 126 -20.02 -8.53 -16.75
CA VAL A 126 -21.37 -8.16 -16.28
C VAL A 126 -21.98 -7.17 -17.26
N SER A 127 -23.22 -7.44 -17.74
CA SER A 127 -23.98 -6.48 -18.56
C SER A 127 -24.38 -5.30 -17.67
N VAL A 128 -23.86 -4.12 -17.98
CA VAL A 128 -24.05 -2.90 -17.18
C VAL A 128 -24.95 -1.88 -17.87
N ALA A 129 -25.00 -1.89 -19.20
CA ALA A 129 -25.87 -0.99 -19.96
C ALA A 129 -26.39 -1.68 -21.23
N SER A 130 -27.69 -1.57 -21.52
CA SER A 130 -28.24 -2.07 -22.76
C SER A 130 -29.32 -1.14 -23.29
N GLY A 131 -29.44 -1.07 -24.63
CA GLY A 131 -30.44 -0.19 -25.24
C GLY A 131 -30.42 -0.22 -26.76
N THR A 132 -31.09 0.78 -27.35
CA THR A 132 -31.25 0.88 -28.81
C THR A 132 -30.90 2.28 -29.30
N ILE A 133 -29.95 2.34 -30.23
CA ILE A 133 -29.54 3.57 -30.92
C ILE A 133 -30.50 3.89 -32.07
N PRO A 134 -30.68 5.17 -32.44
CA PRO A 134 -31.63 5.58 -33.49
C PRO A 134 -31.36 4.98 -34.87
N LYS A 135 -30.08 4.90 -35.24
CA LYS A 135 -29.63 4.35 -36.52
C LYS A 135 -28.42 3.45 -36.33
N GLU A 136 -28.12 2.57 -37.30
CA GLU A 136 -26.98 1.66 -37.24
C GLU A 136 -25.66 2.43 -37.28
N VAL A 137 -24.65 1.97 -36.51
CA VAL A 137 -23.28 2.58 -36.44
C VAL A 137 -22.62 2.69 -37.81
N LYS A 138 -22.84 1.72 -38.70
CA LYS A 138 -22.31 1.75 -40.08
C LYS A 138 -22.73 2.98 -40.93
N GLN A 139 -23.72 3.76 -40.44
CA GLN A 139 -24.12 5.00 -41.10
C GLN A 139 -23.23 6.19 -40.72
N ILE A 140 -22.41 6.09 -39.68
CA ILE A 140 -21.33 7.04 -39.37
C ILE A 140 -20.19 6.75 -40.34
N LYS A 141 -20.16 7.46 -41.47
CA LYS A 141 -19.20 7.18 -42.54
C LYS A 141 -17.85 7.85 -42.31
N HIS A 142 -16.80 7.18 -42.76
CA HIS A 142 -15.42 7.69 -42.70
C HIS A 142 -14.94 8.01 -41.30
N ALA A 143 -15.55 7.36 -40.28
CA ALA A 143 -15.15 7.51 -38.89
C ALA A 143 -13.93 6.66 -38.56
N SER A 144 -13.11 7.14 -37.64
CA SER A 144 -11.95 6.44 -37.09
C SER A 144 -12.24 6.01 -35.65
N LEU A 145 -11.79 4.82 -35.27
CA LEU A 145 -11.81 4.39 -33.88
C LEU A 145 -10.55 4.91 -33.17
N SER A 146 -10.71 5.56 -32.04
CA SER A 146 -9.61 6.14 -31.27
C SER A 146 -9.76 5.88 -29.76
N PHE A 147 -8.60 5.84 -29.10
CA PHE A 147 -8.44 5.80 -27.65
C PHE A 147 -7.46 6.91 -27.25
N GLY A 148 -7.76 7.68 -26.24
CA GLY A 148 -6.88 8.75 -25.76
C GLY A 148 -6.86 10.02 -26.63
N SER A 149 -7.83 10.25 -27.52
CA SER A 149 -7.75 11.30 -28.57
C SER A 149 -8.56 12.56 -28.31
N ALA A 150 -9.22 12.71 -27.19
CA ALA A 150 -10.07 13.87 -26.85
C ALA A 150 -9.56 14.58 -25.60
N ASP A 151 -9.88 15.87 -25.45
CA ASP A 151 -9.50 16.70 -24.29
C ASP A 151 -9.97 16.15 -22.92
N SER A 152 -10.75 15.09 -22.90
CA SER A 152 -11.24 14.39 -21.70
C SER A 152 -11.22 12.88 -21.88
N SER A 153 -10.21 12.34 -22.54
CA SER A 153 -10.03 10.90 -22.70
C SER A 153 -9.39 10.26 -21.49
N VAL A 154 -9.71 8.98 -21.24
CA VAL A 154 -9.01 8.15 -20.28
C VAL A 154 -7.57 7.96 -20.73
N SER A 155 -6.63 8.21 -19.82
CA SER A 155 -5.20 7.86 -19.99
C SER A 155 -4.90 6.53 -19.31
N GLY A 156 -3.89 5.78 -19.77
CA GLY A 156 -3.52 4.51 -19.19
C GLY A 156 -2.96 3.51 -20.18
N LEU A 157 -3.24 2.22 -19.95
CA LEU A 157 -2.78 1.12 -20.80
C LEU A 157 -3.94 0.43 -21.50
N LEU A 158 -3.79 0.14 -22.79
CA LEU A 158 -4.74 -0.61 -23.62
C LEU A 158 -4.09 -1.93 -24.06
N GLN A 159 -4.82 -3.05 -23.93
CA GLN A 159 -4.35 -4.37 -24.37
C GLN A 159 -5.49 -5.19 -24.97
N GLY A 160 -5.13 -6.09 -25.90
CA GLY A 160 -6.02 -7.13 -26.38
C GLY A 160 -7.24 -6.61 -27.13
N LEU A 161 -7.11 -5.46 -27.83
CA LEU A 161 -8.19 -4.93 -28.65
C LEU A 161 -8.61 -5.96 -29.71
N ASN A 162 -9.86 -6.35 -29.64
CA ASN A 162 -10.46 -7.33 -30.54
C ASN A 162 -11.76 -6.79 -31.14
N ILE A 163 -11.88 -6.86 -32.46
CA ILE A 163 -13.07 -6.43 -33.19
C ILE A 163 -13.58 -7.60 -34.03
N GLN A 164 -14.74 -8.11 -33.66
CA GLN A 164 -15.40 -9.21 -34.36
C GLN A 164 -16.53 -8.68 -35.23
N PRO A 165 -16.71 -9.20 -36.48
CA PRO A 165 -17.79 -8.79 -37.37
C PRO A 165 -19.16 -9.42 -37.02
N THR A 166 -19.33 -9.89 -35.80
CA THR A 166 -20.53 -10.48 -35.24
C THR A 166 -20.85 -9.88 -33.88
N ALA A 167 -22.12 -9.70 -33.58
CA ALA A 167 -22.54 -9.31 -32.24
C ALA A 167 -22.52 -10.54 -31.32
N TYR A 168 -21.85 -10.44 -30.20
CA TYR A 168 -21.94 -11.43 -29.13
C TYR A 168 -23.26 -11.28 -28.38
N THR A 169 -23.85 -12.38 -28.00
CA THR A 169 -24.84 -12.41 -26.94
C THR A 169 -24.17 -12.13 -25.59
N ALA A 170 -24.96 -11.75 -24.59
CA ALA A 170 -24.42 -11.58 -23.23
C ALA A 170 -23.68 -12.84 -22.74
N ASP A 171 -24.23 -14.03 -22.99
CA ASP A 171 -23.60 -15.30 -22.60
C ASP A 171 -22.26 -15.54 -23.31
N GLU A 172 -22.13 -15.17 -24.59
CA GLU A 172 -20.85 -15.28 -25.33
C GLU A 172 -19.83 -14.29 -24.81
N ALA A 173 -20.21 -13.06 -24.50
CA ALA A 173 -19.34 -12.05 -23.92
C ALA A 173 -18.85 -12.44 -22.52
N VAL A 174 -19.75 -12.97 -21.68
CA VAL A 174 -19.40 -13.53 -20.35
C VAL A 174 -18.47 -14.72 -20.50
N ALA A 175 -18.71 -15.60 -21.47
CA ALA A 175 -17.85 -16.76 -21.70
C ALA A 175 -16.43 -16.34 -22.11
N GLN A 176 -16.31 -15.30 -22.94
CA GLN A 176 -15.01 -14.74 -23.35
C GLN A 176 -14.27 -14.13 -22.15
N TYR A 177 -14.95 -13.33 -21.33
CA TYR A 177 -14.35 -12.79 -20.10
C TYR A 177 -13.86 -13.92 -19.17
N ARG A 178 -14.69 -14.94 -18.92
CA ARG A 178 -14.35 -16.09 -18.08
C ARG A 178 -13.19 -16.94 -18.63
N GLU A 179 -12.94 -16.88 -19.90
CA GLU A 179 -11.76 -17.52 -20.51
C GLU A 179 -10.48 -16.72 -20.27
N LEU A 180 -10.56 -15.40 -20.23
CA LEU A 180 -9.42 -14.49 -20.12
C LEU A 180 -9.07 -14.14 -18.68
N TYR A 181 -10.08 -13.86 -17.85
CA TYR A 181 -9.92 -13.32 -16.50
C TYR A 181 -9.04 -14.16 -15.56
N PRO A 182 -9.16 -15.50 -15.52
CA PRO A 182 -8.32 -16.29 -14.62
C PRO A 182 -6.82 -16.20 -14.93
N GLN A 183 -6.46 -16.04 -16.19
CA GLN A 183 -5.06 -15.82 -16.57
C GLN A 183 -4.54 -14.48 -16.06
N THR A 184 -5.38 -13.43 -16.08
CA THR A 184 -4.97 -12.11 -15.56
C THR A 184 -4.68 -12.14 -14.07
N LEU A 185 -5.40 -12.95 -13.30
CA LEU A 185 -5.15 -13.15 -11.87
C LEU A 185 -3.79 -13.79 -11.61
N LEU A 186 -3.43 -14.83 -12.36
CA LEU A 186 -2.10 -15.43 -12.28
C LEU A 186 -1.01 -14.44 -12.71
N ASP A 187 -1.28 -13.66 -13.74
CA ASP A 187 -0.30 -12.69 -14.27
C ASP A 187 -0.06 -11.51 -13.34
N ALA A 188 -1.04 -11.17 -12.52
CA ALA A 188 -0.93 -10.13 -11.50
C ALA A 188 -0.16 -10.58 -10.24
N LEU A 189 0.05 -11.89 -10.05
CA LEU A 189 0.88 -12.36 -8.95
C LEU A 189 2.34 -11.94 -9.16
N SER A 190 2.88 -11.27 -8.17
CA SER A 190 4.28 -10.87 -8.10
C SER A 190 4.92 -11.40 -6.83
N PHE A 191 6.24 -11.56 -6.86
CA PHE A 191 7.06 -11.95 -5.71
C PHE A 191 8.16 -10.92 -5.54
N ALA A 192 8.43 -10.53 -4.30
CA ALA A 192 9.34 -9.45 -3.98
C ALA A 192 10.75 -9.69 -4.52
N ASP A 193 11.25 -10.90 -4.33
CA ASP A 193 12.58 -11.27 -4.80
C ASP A 193 12.53 -12.66 -5.43
N THR A 194 12.75 -12.73 -6.72
CA THR A 194 12.81 -13.99 -7.45
C THR A 194 14.24 -14.38 -7.83
N GLU A 195 15.20 -13.46 -7.78
CA GLU A 195 16.59 -13.69 -8.20
C GLU A 195 17.53 -13.95 -7.03
N ASP A 196 17.10 -13.67 -5.80
CA ASP A 196 17.89 -13.82 -4.57
C ASP A 196 17.06 -14.34 -3.40
N VAL A 197 16.34 -15.43 -3.62
CA VAL A 197 15.43 -16.01 -2.62
C VAL A 197 16.23 -16.70 -1.52
N GLN A 198 16.00 -16.26 -0.29
CA GLN A 198 16.73 -16.74 0.88
C GLN A 198 15.82 -17.09 2.05
N ASP A 199 14.59 -16.56 2.05
CA ASP A 199 13.61 -16.73 3.12
C ASP A 199 12.32 -17.34 2.61
N ASP A 200 11.56 -17.93 3.53
CA ASP A 200 10.24 -18.45 3.26
C ASP A 200 9.31 -17.33 2.78
N PHE A 201 8.47 -17.63 1.81
CA PHE A 201 7.53 -16.65 1.24
C PHE A 201 6.14 -17.27 1.05
N TRP A 202 5.16 -16.40 1.00
CA TRP A 202 3.78 -16.82 0.90
C TRP A 202 3.35 -17.17 -0.53
N LEU A 203 2.50 -18.19 -0.63
CA LEU A 203 1.89 -18.68 -1.87
C LEU A 203 0.37 -18.52 -1.76
N ALA A 204 -0.24 -17.72 -2.62
CA ALA A 204 -1.67 -17.48 -2.63
C ALA A 204 -2.46 -18.79 -2.75
N PRO A 205 -3.35 -19.13 -1.78
CA PRO A 205 -4.20 -20.32 -1.88
C PRO A 205 -5.42 -20.10 -2.78
N GLU A 206 -5.80 -18.84 -3.00
CA GLU A 206 -6.93 -18.44 -3.82
C GLU A 206 -6.68 -17.06 -4.45
N LEU A 207 -7.34 -16.78 -5.57
CA LEU A 207 -7.23 -15.51 -6.29
C LEU A 207 -8.60 -15.01 -6.76
N GLY A 208 -8.70 -13.68 -6.91
CA GLY A 208 -9.88 -12.99 -7.42
C GLY A 208 -11.03 -12.91 -6.42
N ASP A 209 -12.02 -12.08 -6.76
CA ASP A 209 -13.18 -11.81 -5.88
C ASP A 209 -14.06 -13.05 -5.65
N GLU A 210 -14.00 -14.03 -6.57
CA GLU A 210 -14.72 -15.31 -6.47
C GLU A 210 -13.92 -16.38 -5.71
N SER A 211 -12.74 -16.04 -5.14
CA SER A 211 -11.86 -16.93 -4.37
C SER A 211 -11.53 -18.22 -5.11
N PHE A 212 -11.03 -18.12 -6.33
CA PHE A 212 -10.65 -19.29 -7.13
C PHE A 212 -9.44 -20.00 -6.51
N PRO A 213 -9.52 -21.31 -6.22
CA PRO A 213 -8.46 -22.03 -5.57
C PRO A 213 -7.21 -22.14 -6.46
N VAL A 214 -6.04 -21.92 -5.84
CA VAL A 214 -4.73 -22.09 -6.46
C VAL A 214 -3.98 -23.22 -5.78
N THR A 215 -3.37 -24.09 -6.57
CA THR A 215 -2.44 -25.11 -6.09
C THR A 215 -1.06 -24.86 -6.67
N TRP A 216 -0.03 -25.14 -5.87
CA TRP A 216 1.35 -24.88 -6.21
C TRP A 216 2.16 -26.17 -6.32
N THR A 217 3.10 -26.21 -7.25
CA THR A 217 4.10 -27.28 -7.35
C THR A 217 5.49 -26.68 -7.56
N SER A 218 6.52 -27.31 -7.00
CA SER A 218 7.91 -26.92 -7.13
C SER A 218 8.68 -27.92 -8.01
N SER A 219 9.58 -27.42 -8.85
CA SER A 219 10.45 -28.22 -9.69
C SER A 219 11.69 -28.75 -8.96
N ASP A 220 12.05 -28.19 -7.80
CA ASP A 220 13.25 -28.54 -7.03
C ASP A 220 12.96 -28.46 -5.53
N PRO A 221 13.46 -29.40 -4.72
CA PRO A 221 13.26 -29.39 -3.26
C PRO A 221 13.89 -28.21 -2.54
N ALA A 222 14.73 -27.40 -3.17
CA ALA A 222 15.24 -26.16 -2.59
C ALA A 222 14.12 -25.17 -2.20
N ILE A 223 12.95 -25.31 -2.84
CA ILE A 223 11.71 -24.69 -2.36
C ILE A 223 10.69 -25.80 -2.11
N GLU A 224 10.43 -26.12 -0.85
CA GLU A 224 9.39 -27.04 -0.44
C GLU A 224 8.06 -26.29 -0.25
N ILE A 225 6.97 -26.84 -0.79
CA ILE A 225 5.65 -26.23 -0.59
C ILE A 225 5.01 -26.83 0.66
N VAL A 226 4.93 -26.02 1.72
CA VAL A 226 4.33 -26.40 2.99
C VAL A 226 3.08 -25.57 3.22
N ARG A 227 1.90 -26.14 3.01
CA ARG A 227 0.61 -25.41 3.01
C ARG A 227 0.64 -24.26 2.00
N ASN A 228 0.63 -23.00 2.49
CA ASN A 228 0.62 -21.77 1.69
C ASN A 228 1.98 -21.05 1.75
N SER A 229 3.06 -21.79 1.96
CA SER A 229 4.41 -21.25 2.01
C SER A 229 5.34 -21.97 1.05
N GLY A 230 6.15 -21.20 0.32
CA GLY A 230 7.38 -21.69 -0.30
C GLY A 230 8.47 -21.65 0.76
N THR A 231 8.76 -22.82 1.37
CA THR A 231 9.74 -22.96 2.44
C THR A 231 11.11 -23.26 1.84
N ILE A 232 12.08 -22.42 2.16
CA ILE A 232 13.44 -22.51 1.63
C ILE A 232 14.22 -23.58 2.38
N GLN A 233 14.80 -24.50 1.62
CA GLN A 233 15.71 -25.51 2.15
C GLN A 233 17.16 -25.07 1.95
N PRO A 234 18.02 -25.13 2.98
CA PRO A 234 19.44 -24.75 2.86
C PRO A 234 20.15 -25.60 1.80
N GLU A 235 20.86 -24.94 0.89
CA GLU A 235 21.61 -25.57 -0.19
C GLU A 235 23.07 -25.13 -0.18
N SER A 236 23.97 -25.96 -0.67
CA SER A 236 25.40 -25.63 -0.77
C SER A 236 25.75 -24.78 -2.00
N ASP A 237 24.86 -24.76 -2.98
CA ASP A 237 25.01 -24.04 -4.25
C ASP A 237 23.68 -23.41 -4.64
N ASP A 238 23.73 -22.29 -5.39
CA ASP A 238 22.54 -21.62 -5.91
C ASP A 238 21.69 -22.60 -6.74
N ARG A 239 20.35 -22.53 -6.55
CA ARG A 239 19.36 -23.36 -7.23
C ARG A 239 18.37 -22.52 -8.00
N ASN A 240 18.19 -22.87 -9.28
CA ASN A 240 17.10 -22.31 -10.08
C ASN A 240 15.86 -23.20 -9.92
N VAL A 241 14.79 -22.67 -9.38
CA VAL A 241 13.54 -23.36 -9.08
C VAL A 241 12.41 -22.74 -9.86
N THR A 242 11.56 -23.56 -10.46
CA THR A 242 10.30 -23.11 -11.06
C THR A 242 9.14 -23.53 -10.16
N LEU A 243 8.36 -22.55 -9.71
CA LEU A 243 7.06 -22.80 -9.08
C LEU A 243 5.97 -22.67 -10.13
N THR A 244 5.11 -23.68 -10.23
CA THR A 244 3.93 -23.63 -11.10
C THR A 244 2.69 -23.41 -10.26
N ALA A 245 2.00 -22.28 -10.47
CA ALA A 245 0.66 -22.04 -9.96
C ALA A 245 -0.38 -22.67 -10.89
N SER A 246 -1.36 -23.35 -10.32
CA SER A 246 -2.50 -23.93 -11.03
C SER A 246 -3.80 -23.39 -10.44
N LEU A 247 -4.43 -22.44 -11.13
CA LEU A 247 -5.69 -21.80 -10.78
C LEU A 247 -6.86 -22.56 -11.39
N THR A 248 -7.84 -22.94 -10.60
CA THR A 248 -9.07 -23.57 -11.09
C THR A 248 -10.24 -22.60 -11.04
N ALA A 249 -10.70 -22.15 -12.20
CA ALA A 249 -11.81 -21.20 -12.34
C ALA A 249 -12.77 -21.67 -13.44
N TYR A 250 -14.07 -21.51 -13.22
CA TYR A 250 -15.16 -21.82 -14.18
C TYR A 250 -15.07 -23.24 -14.78
N GLY A 251 -14.58 -24.21 -13.98
CA GLY A 251 -14.41 -25.62 -14.39
C GLY A 251 -13.22 -25.90 -15.30
N ARG A 252 -12.28 -24.97 -15.43
CA ARG A 252 -11.01 -25.09 -16.16
C ARG A 252 -9.83 -24.83 -15.24
N THR A 253 -8.65 -25.34 -15.62
CA THR A 253 -7.39 -25.07 -14.93
C THR A 253 -6.49 -24.23 -15.82
N TYR A 254 -5.96 -23.16 -15.25
CA TYR A 254 -5.01 -22.22 -15.83
C TYR A 254 -3.69 -22.36 -15.08
N THR A 255 -2.56 -22.25 -15.76
CA THR A 255 -1.25 -22.42 -15.13
C THR A 255 -0.31 -21.30 -15.50
N LYS A 256 0.58 -20.94 -14.56
CA LYS A 256 1.70 -20.04 -14.81
C LYS A 256 2.92 -20.47 -14.02
N ASP A 257 4.08 -20.38 -14.68
CA ASP A 257 5.39 -20.68 -14.10
C ASP A 257 6.05 -19.38 -13.63
N TYR A 258 6.67 -19.46 -12.46
CA TYR A 258 7.47 -18.40 -11.85
C TYR A 258 8.85 -18.96 -11.56
N SER A 259 9.89 -18.26 -12.01
CA SER A 259 11.28 -18.67 -11.84
C SER A 259 11.88 -18.00 -10.61
N PHE A 260 12.59 -18.79 -9.80
CA PHE A 260 13.25 -18.34 -8.59
C PHE A 260 14.71 -18.82 -8.60
N THR A 261 15.60 -18.02 -8.03
CA THR A 261 16.96 -18.44 -7.71
C THR A 261 17.12 -18.49 -6.19
N VAL A 262 17.16 -19.68 -5.62
CA VAL A 262 17.48 -19.90 -4.20
C VAL A 262 18.99 -19.78 -4.03
N ARG A 263 19.43 -18.85 -3.19
CA ARG A 263 20.86 -18.66 -2.93
C ARG A 263 21.44 -19.71 -2.01
N ALA A 264 22.70 -20.02 -2.25
CA ALA A 264 23.46 -20.92 -1.39
C ALA A 264 23.58 -20.36 0.04
N ASP A 265 23.52 -21.24 1.03
CA ASP A 265 23.87 -20.91 2.42
C ASP A 265 25.38 -20.81 2.55
N SER A 266 25.90 -19.61 2.39
CA SER A 266 27.34 -19.30 2.39
C SER A 266 27.71 -18.27 3.44
N ASP A 267 29.00 -18.20 3.81
CA ASP A 267 29.51 -17.17 4.70
C ASP A 267 29.32 -15.75 4.12
N ALA A 268 29.40 -15.60 2.79
CA ALA A 268 29.17 -14.33 2.12
C ALA A 268 27.69 -13.89 2.21
N THR A 269 26.77 -14.81 2.01
CA THR A 269 25.32 -14.58 2.17
C THR A 269 24.97 -14.20 3.61
N ALA A 270 25.54 -14.91 4.59
CA ALA A 270 25.32 -14.61 6.00
C ALA A 270 25.82 -13.20 6.37
N VAL A 271 27.04 -12.82 5.90
CA VAL A 271 27.60 -11.49 6.11
C VAL A 271 26.74 -10.40 5.47
N TRP A 272 26.28 -10.64 4.26
CA TRP A 272 25.40 -9.68 3.56
C TRP A 272 24.08 -9.47 4.30
N ARG A 273 23.39 -10.56 4.72
CA ARG A 273 22.14 -10.47 5.50
C ARG A 273 22.32 -9.76 6.83
N ASP A 274 23.37 -10.10 7.58
CA ASP A 274 23.68 -9.46 8.86
C ASP A 274 24.03 -7.98 8.65
N SER A 275 24.69 -7.64 7.53
CA SER A 275 24.96 -6.25 7.15
C SER A 275 23.68 -5.46 6.87
N LEU A 276 22.75 -6.03 6.09
CA LEU A 276 21.48 -5.40 5.77
C LEU A 276 20.63 -5.18 7.03
N ALA A 277 20.58 -6.18 7.91
CA ALA A 277 19.84 -6.07 9.17
C ALA A 277 20.39 -4.97 10.08
N LEU A 278 21.72 -4.85 10.19
CA LEU A 278 22.38 -3.81 10.98
C LEU A 278 22.23 -2.42 10.35
N ASP A 279 22.31 -2.33 9.02
CA ASP A 279 22.07 -1.08 8.29
C ASP A 279 20.68 -0.52 8.54
N GLN A 280 19.69 -1.38 8.57
CA GLN A 280 18.29 -1.05 8.79
C GLN A 280 18.00 -0.73 10.28
N GLU A 281 18.50 -1.55 11.21
CA GLU A 281 18.25 -1.36 12.65
C GLU A 281 18.92 -0.09 13.20
N TYR A 282 20.13 0.23 12.72
CA TYR A 282 20.91 1.39 13.12
C TYR A 282 20.95 2.44 12.01
N ASP A 283 19.77 2.85 11.52
CA ASP A 283 19.70 3.78 10.39
C ASP A 283 20.25 5.17 10.75
N HIS A 284 19.72 5.84 11.78
CA HIS A 284 20.12 7.21 12.18
C HIS A 284 20.12 7.46 13.69
N LEU A 285 19.44 6.62 14.48
CA LEU A 285 19.31 6.79 15.93
C LEU A 285 19.80 5.57 16.68
N ILE A 286 20.35 5.79 17.87
CA ILE A 286 20.66 4.75 18.85
C ILE A 286 20.50 5.32 20.26
N ASN A 287 20.04 4.51 21.20
CA ASN A 287 19.99 4.92 22.60
C ASN A 287 21.21 4.40 23.38
N ALA A 288 21.69 5.23 24.29
CA ALA A 288 22.79 4.86 25.19
C ALA A 288 22.41 3.69 26.11
N ASP A 289 23.43 3.05 26.66
CA ASP A 289 23.31 1.86 27.52
C ASP A 289 22.73 0.63 26.82
N THR A 290 22.63 0.64 25.49
CA THR A 290 22.25 -0.52 24.68
C THR A 290 23.44 -1.45 24.52
N ASP A 291 23.17 -2.74 24.71
CA ASP A 291 24.11 -3.80 24.39
C ASP A 291 24.08 -4.04 22.87
N LEU A 292 25.21 -3.76 22.20
CA LEU A 292 25.37 -3.95 20.78
C LEU A 292 25.61 -5.43 20.46
N PRO A 293 24.98 -6.01 19.45
CA PRO A 293 25.15 -7.42 19.13
C PRO A 293 26.62 -7.72 18.73
N SER A 294 27.18 -8.76 19.32
CA SER A 294 28.51 -9.28 18.92
C SER A 294 28.42 -10.41 17.90
N THR A 295 27.20 -10.86 17.60
CA THR A 295 26.92 -11.92 16.64
C THR A 295 25.64 -11.56 15.88
N GLY A 296 25.68 -11.64 14.57
CA GLY A 296 24.51 -11.45 13.71
C GLY A 296 23.57 -12.66 13.74
N ASN A 297 22.34 -12.47 13.31
CA ASN A 297 21.31 -13.52 13.26
C ASN A 297 21.69 -14.69 12.35
N ASN A 298 22.56 -14.44 11.35
CA ASN A 298 23.08 -15.45 10.44
C ASN A 298 24.48 -15.98 10.86
N GLY A 299 24.91 -15.64 12.09
CA GLY A 299 26.13 -16.17 12.72
C GLY A 299 27.41 -15.46 12.34
N SER A 300 27.35 -14.25 11.79
CA SER A 300 28.55 -13.41 11.61
C SER A 300 29.03 -12.85 12.94
N THR A 301 30.34 -12.68 13.09
CA THR A 301 30.92 -11.93 14.19
C THR A 301 30.81 -10.43 13.89
N ILE A 302 30.32 -9.64 14.83
CA ILE A 302 30.15 -8.19 14.71
C ILE A 302 31.11 -7.49 15.68
N THR A 303 31.82 -6.48 15.19
CA THR A 303 32.72 -5.65 15.99
C THR A 303 32.37 -4.18 15.80
N TRP A 304 32.19 -3.48 16.90
CA TRP A 304 31.80 -2.08 16.97
C TRP A 304 32.98 -1.20 17.40
N SER A 305 33.08 -0.03 16.78
CA SER A 305 34.00 1.02 17.19
C SER A 305 33.44 2.40 16.84
N THR A 306 33.96 3.43 17.46
CA THR A 306 33.64 4.82 17.17
C THR A 306 34.95 5.63 17.01
N ASP A 307 34.90 6.72 16.24
CA ASP A 307 35.93 7.74 16.26
C ASP A 307 36.14 8.27 17.67
N ALA A 308 37.33 8.80 17.95
CA ALA A 308 37.59 9.46 19.23
C ALA A 308 36.57 10.61 19.43
N ASN A 309 35.58 10.37 20.27
CA ASN A 309 34.50 11.29 20.54
C ASN A 309 34.41 11.56 22.05
N PRO A 310 34.39 12.85 22.51
CA PRO A 310 34.28 13.17 23.93
C PRO A 310 32.90 12.82 24.52
N ASP A 311 31.87 12.67 23.67
CA ASP A 311 30.48 12.57 24.09
C ASP A 311 29.98 11.13 24.19
N CYS A 312 30.69 10.17 23.54
CA CYS A 312 30.25 8.77 23.49
C CYS A 312 31.47 7.82 23.40
N THR A 313 31.36 6.67 24.05
CA THR A 313 32.32 5.56 23.93
C THR A 313 31.60 4.24 23.68
N ILE A 314 32.29 3.31 22.99
CA ILE A 314 31.87 1.92 22.87
C ILE A 314 32.88 1.03 23.59
N GLU A 315 32.47 0.42 24.70
CA GLU A 315 33.27 -0.52 25.47
C GLU A 315 32.51 -1.81 25.74
N ASN A 316 33.15 -2.95 25.50
CA ASN A 316 32.57 -4.27 25.70
C ASN A 316 31.22 -4.45 24.96
N ASN A 317 31.13 -3.96 23.72
CA ASN A 317 29.91 -3.94 22.90
C ASN A 317 28.73 -3.22 23.59
N ARG A 318 29.01 -2.18 24.35
CA ARG A 318 28.01 -1.32 24.96
C ARG A 318 28.31 0.14 24.63
N ILE A 319 27.33 0.85 24.12
CA ILE A 319 27.43 2.28 23.86
C ILE A 319 27.11 3.05 25.13
N THR A 320 27.95 4.01 25.50
CA THR A 320 27.79 4.83 26.70
C THR A 320 28.01 6.29 26.37
N ARG A 321 27.10 7.15 26.81
CA ARG A 321 27.28 8.61 26.74
C ARG A 321 28.22 9.05 27.86
N THR A 322 29.15 9.92 27.53
CA THR A 322 30.18 10.43 28.44
C THR A 322 30.06 11.91 28.72
N SER A 323 29.13 12.61 28.09
CA SER A 323 28.91 14.04 28.27
C SER A 323 27.43 14.36 28.52
N ASP A 324 27.19 15.56 29.05
CA ASP A 324 25.83 16.14 29.20
C ASP A 324 25.30 16.78 27.89
N THR A 325 26.03 16.64 26.78
CA THR A 325 25.59 17.09 25.46
C THR A 325 24.31 16.36 25.08
N ASP A 326 23.24 17.10 24.84
CA ASP A 326 21.98 16.52 24.40
C ASP A 326 22.12 15.99 22.95
N LYS A 327 21.69 14.73 22.73
CA LYS A 327 21.61 14.06 21.42
C LYS A 327 22.90 14.23 20.56
N PRO A 328 24.10 13.79 21.04
CA PRO A 328 25.33 13.93 20.24
C PRO A 328 25.29 13.05 19.00
N ALA A 329 25.74 13.58 17.86
CA ALA A 329 25.98 12.81 16.64
C ALA A 329 27.37 12.16 16.67
N VAL A 330 27.45 10.86 16.45
CA VAL A 330 28.67 10.05 16.59
C VAL A 330 28.87 9.16 15.36
N ASN A 331 30.09 9.13 14.84
CA ASN A 331 30.46 8.19 13.78
C ASN A 331 30.71 6.81 14.38
N ILE A 332 30.01 5.81 13.92
CA ILE A 332 30.11 4.41 14.36
C ILE A 332 30.55 3.55 13.17
N HIS A 333 31.52 2.69 13.41
CA HIS A 333 32.06 1.73 12.45
C HIS A 333 31.69 0.32 12.88
N ILE A 334 31.03 -0.43 11.99
CA ILE A 334 30.58 -1.79 12.22
C ILE A 334 31.33 -2.71 11.26
N GLN A 335 32.08 -3.67 11.80
CA GLN A 335 32.75 -4.72 11.02
C GLN A 335 32.00 -6.03 11.20
N ILE A 336 31.69 -6.71 10.10
CA ILE A 336 30.92 -7.93 10.07
C ILE A 336 31.76 -8.99 9.38
N GLN A 337 31.94 -10.15 10.00
CA GLN A 337 32.78 -11.21 9.47
C GLN A 337 32.22 -12.61 9.75
N LYS A 338 32.27 -13.48 8.73
CA LYS A 338 32.07 -14.93 8.88
C LYS A 338 33.02 -15.66 7.93
N GLY A 339 33.84 -16.58 8.47
CA GLY A 339 34.95 -17.17 7.70
C GLY A 339 35.86 -16.12 7.08
N ASP A 340 36.06 -16.21 5.77
CA ASP A 340 36.88 -15.25 5.00
C ASP A 340 36.04 -14.07 4.44
N SER A 341 34.73 -14.09 4.61
CA SER A 341 33.81 -13.06 4.12
C SER A 341 33.70 -11.91 5.13
N THR A 342 33.72 -10.67 4.62
CA THR A 342 33.64 -9.46 5.45
C THR A 342 32.79 -8.37 4.81
N ALA A 343 32.10 -7.58 5.64
CA ALA A 343 31.47 -6.32 5.26
C ALA A 343 31.76 -5.25 6.31
N SER A 344 31.57 -3.98 5.96
CA SER A 344 31.67 -2.86 6.90
C SER A 344 30.57 -1.84 6.64
N LEU A 345 30.05 -1.26 7.73
CA LEU A 345 29.12 -0.14 7.68
C LEU A 345 29.72 1.02 8.46
N ASP A 346 29.64 2.21 7.88
CA ASP A 346 30.01 3.47 8.51
C ASP A 346 28.74 4.31 8.63
N LYS A 347 28.33 4.60 9.88
CA LYS A 347 27.09 5.31 10.19
C LYS A 347 27.36 6.54 11.04
N GLN A 348 26.65 7.64 10.78
CA GLN A 348 26.53 8.73 11.73
C GLN A 348 25.22 8.58 12.47
N LEU A 349 25.27 8.31 13.78
CA LEU A 349 24.09 8.08 14.61
C LEU A 349 23.94 9.18 15.65
N VAL A 350 22.72 9.63 15.86
CA VAL A 350 22.37 10.46 17.02
C VAL A 350 22.17 9.53 18.22
N VAL A 351 22.92 9.79 19.31
CA VAL A 351 22.89 8.96 20.52
C VAL A 351 21.95 9.58 21.54
N LEU A 352 20.77 9.00 21.67
CA LEU A 352 19.82 9.35 22.71
C LEU A 352 20.27 8.78 24.07
N ASP A 353 19.70 9.30 25.18
CA ASP A 353 19.86 8.64 26.48
C ASP A 353 19.07 7.31 26.54
N ALA A 354 19.33 6.48 27.55
CA ALA A 354 18.62 5.21 27.71
C ALA A 354 17.10 5.45 27.83
N TYR A 355 16.33 4.60 27.17
CA TYR A 355 14.87 4.66 27.26
C TYR A 355 14.40 4.23 28.67
N ALA A 356 13.32 4.87 29.14
CA ALA A 356 12.76 4.64 30.47
C ALA A 356 11.22 4.54 30.49
N GLY A 357 10.60 4.74 29.36
CA GLY A 357 9.15 4.63 29.21
C GLY A 357 8.72 4.88 27.76
N TYR A 358 7.42 5.04 27.60
CA TYR A 358 6.75 5.22 26.33
C TYR A 358 5.73 6.35 26.39
N ILE A 359 5.52 7.00 25.26
CA ILE A 359 4.41 7.92 25.04
C ILE A 359 3.53 7.34 23.96
N LEU A 360 2.24 7.27 24.21
CA LEU A 360 1.17 6.90 23.30
C LEU A 360 0.47 8.17 22.82
N SER A 361 0.37 8.35 21.52
CA SER A 361 -0.59 9.25 20.90
C SER A 361 -1.83 8.47 20.51
N TYR A 362 -3.01 9.02 20.72
CA TYR A 362 -4.30 8.40 20.36
C TYR A 362 -5.34 9.50 20.16
N PHE A 363 -6.49 9.17 19.64
CA PHE A 363 -7.58 10.14 19.59
C PHE A 363 -8.81 9.61 20.33
N ASN A 364 -9.67 10.55 20.73
CA ASN A 364 -10.98 10.28 21.32
C ASN A 364 -12.02 11.27 20.75
N GLY A 365 -13.29 11.06 21.07
CA GLY A 365 -14.38 11.93 20.69
C GLY A 365 -15.26 11.38 19.58
N ASN A 366 -16.26 12.20 19.21
CA ASN A 366 -17.23 11.83 18.18
C ASN A 366 -16.86 12.46 16.83
N SER A 367 -17.36 11.85 15.74
CA SER A 367 -17.14 12.32 14.37
C SER A 367 -17.30 13.84 14.23
N GLY A 368 -16.25 14.51 13.74
CA GLY A 368 -16.16 15.95 13.55
C GLY A 368 -15.76 16.75 14.81
N SER A 369 -15.42 16.06 15.90
CA SER A 369 -14.91 16.66 17.14
C SER A 369 -13.84 15.79 17.81
N GLU A 370 -13.15 14.98 17.03
CA GLU A 370 -12.06 14.14 17.50
C GLU A 370 -10.87 14.99 17.95
N ALA A 371 -10.25 14.57 19.04
CA ALA A 371 -9.13 15.27 19.64
C ALA A 371 -7.94 14.31 19.86
N GLY A 372 -6.76 14.75 19.44
CA GLY A 372 -5.50 14.06 19.75
C GLY A 372 -5.19 14.13 21.25
N ARG A 373 -4.72 13.04 21.80
CA ARG A 373 -4.40 12.84 23.21
C ARG A 373 -3.05 12.17 23.38
N LEU A 374 -2.47 12.32 24.57
CA LEU A 374 -1.26 11.60 24.97
C LEU A 374 -1.48 10.81 26.26
N ALA A 375 -0.76 9.71 26.34
CA ALA A 375 -0.60 8.93 27.58
C ALA A 375 0.85 8.47 27.73
N TYR A 376 1.24 8.11 28.94
CA TYR A 376 2.55 7.52 29.22
C TYR A 376 2.46 6.14 29.84
N SER A 377 3.49 5.34 29.65
CA SER A 377 3.68 4.04 30.28
C SER A 377 5.15 3.80 30.56
N THR A 378 5.48 2.97 31.56
CA THR A 378 6.86 2.52 31.82
C THR A 378 7.14 1.10 31.34
N ASP A 379 6.11 0.39 30.90
CA ASP A 379 6.22 -1.02 30.45
C ASP A 379 5.54 -1.28 29.08
N GLY A 380 4.92 -0.23 28.49
CA GLY A 380 4.21 -0.34 27.22
C GLY A 380 2.86 -1.06 27.29
N LEU A 381 2.37 -1.40 28.49
CA LEU A 381 1.10 -2.09 28.72
C LEU A 381 0.15 -1.34 29.66
N HIS A 382 0.69 -0.66 30.68
CA HIS A 382 -0.09 0.09 31.65
C HIS A 382 0.01 1.58 31.40
N TRP A 383 -1.05 2.17 30.81
CA TRP A 383 -1.07 3.55 30.35
C TRP A 383 -1.78 4.49 31.34
N THR A 384 -1.24 5.69 31.45
CA THR A 384 -1.83 6.80 32.22
C THR A 384 -2.02 8.00 31.33
N ALA A 385 -3.23 8.55 31.25
CA ALA A 385 -3.54 9.71 30.43
C ALA A 385 -2.78 10.98 30.89
N LEU A 386 -2.41 11.82 29.95
CA LEU A 386 -1.83 13.15 30.15
C LEU A 386 -2.92 14.20 29.91
N GLU A 387 -3.69 14.53 30.94
CA GLU A 387 -4.94 15.29 30.83
C GLU A 387 -4.80 16.74 30.33
N ASN A 388 -3.65 17.37 30.55
CA ASN A 388 -3.43 18.78 30.23
C ASN A 388 -2.52 19.01 29.02
N SER A 389 -2.30 17.99 28.19
CA SER A 389 -1.49 18.13 26.98
C SER A 389 -2.20 19.01 25.93
N THR A 390 -1.49 20.01 25.43
CA THR A 390 -1.93 20.89 24.33
C THR A 390 -1.17 20.63 23.04
N LEU A 391 -0.41 19.52 22.98
CA LEU A 391 0.48 19.21 21.85
C LEU A 391 -0.26 19.16 20.51
N PHE A 392 -1.46 18.61 20.49
CA PHE A 392 -2.30 18.50 19.29
C PHE A 392 -3.23 19.69 19.06
N ASP A 393 -2.90 20.90 19.60
CA ASP A 393 -3.63 22.12 19.24
C ASP A 393 -3.39 22.42 17.75
N THR A 394 -4.46 22.55 17.00
CA THR A 394 -4.42 22.84 15.57
C THR A 394 -4.27 24.33 15.25
N ASN A 395 -4.28 25.18 16.28
CA ASN A 395 -4.23 26.66 16.15
C ASN A 395 -5.30 27.23 15.20
N GLY A 396 -6.43 26.52 15.06
CA GLY A 396 -7.53 26.90 14.19
C GLY A 396 -7.32 26.57 12.71
N LEU A 397 -6.31 25.76 12.37
CA LEU A 397 -6.12 25.23 11.04
C LEU A 397 -7.15 24.12 10.75
N GLY A 398 -7.52 23.96 9.49
CA GLY A 398 -8.39 22.91 8.98
C GLY A 398 -9.73 22.82 9.70
N THR A 399 -10.23 21.59 9.88
CA THR A 399 -11.49 21.29 10.58
C THR A 399 -11.35 21.32 12.11
N GLY A 400 -10.12 21.25 12.62
CA GLY A 400 -9.84 21.07 14.04
C GLY A 400 -10.03 19.65 14.56
N SER A 401 -10.47 18.71 13.73
CA SER A 401 -10.63 17.30 14.07
C SER A 401 -9.32 16.54 13.83
N VAL A 402 -8.74 15.96 14.87
CA VAL A 402 -7.48 15.22 14.87
C VAL A 402 -7.77 13.74 15.03
N ARG A 403 -7.47 12.94 14.00
CA ARG A 403 -7.66 11.48 13.99
C ARG A 403 -6.33 10.79 13.74
N ASP A 404 -6.23 9.54 14.18
CA ASP A 404 -5.14 8.62 13.87
C ASP A 404 -3.74 9.25 14.06
N PRO A 405 -3.44 9.86 15.25
CA PRO A 405 -2.20 10.60 15.44
C PRO A 405 -1.00 9.63 15.54
N TYR A 406 -0.02 9.85 14.68
CA TYR A 406 1.26 9.17 14.70
C TYR A 406 2.32 10.05 15.36
N ILE A 407 3.20 9.43 16.14
CA ILE A 407 4.34 10.06 16.79
C ILE A 407 5.63 9.35 16.42
N GLY A 408 6.62 10.10 15.93
CA GLY A 408 7.93 9.59 15.57
C GLY A 408 9.04 10.59 15.89
N ARG A 409 10.28 10.25 15.53
CA ARG A 409 11.43 11.15 15.66
C ARG A 409 11.92 11.61 14.29
N ASP A 410 12.48 12.83 14.26
CA ASP A 410 13.22 13.32 13.11
C ASP A 410 14.67 12.77 13.09
N ALA A 411 15.43 13.15 12.06
CA ALA A 411 16.82 12.74 11.89
C ALA A 411 17.73 13.19 13.05
N ASP A 412 17.36 14.23 13.79
CA ASP A 412 18.10 14.78 14.92
C ASP A 412 17.60 14.26 16.29
N GLY A 413 16.59 13.35 16.27
CA GLY A 413 15.99 12.74 17.46
C GLY A 413 14.94 13.61 18.15
N ASN A 414 14.50 14.73 17.56
CA ASN A 414 13.34 15.49 18.03
C ASN A 414 12.04 14.80 17.57
N PHE A 415 10.89 15.34 17.95
CA PHE A 415 9.61 14.70 17.68
C PHE A 415 8.86 15.36 16.54
N ILE A 416 8.30 14.52 15.67
CA ILE A 416 7.33 14.93 14.66
C ILE A 416 6.07 14.10 14.86
N MET A 417 4.93 14.78 14.95
CA MET A 417 3.62 14.16 14.98
C MET A 417 2.88 14.50 13.70
N ILE A 418 2.18 13.53 13.16
CA ILE A 418 1.29 13.72 12.02
C ILE A 418 -0.06 13.07 12.31
N SER A 419 -1.13 13.56 11.69
CA SER A 419 -2.47 12.99 11.87
C SER A 419 -3.37 13.24 10.68
N THR A 420 -4.40 12.43 10.55
CA THR A 420 -5.52 12.64 9.62
C THR A 420 -6.26 13.93 9.98
N GLU A 421 -6.54 14.79 9.00
CA GLU A 421 -7.37 15.98 9.15
C GLU A 421 -8.84 15.64 8.86
N GLY A 422 -9.62 15.41 9.90
CA GLY A 422 -11.04 15.07 9.77
C GLY A 422 -11.30 13.74 9.06
N TYR A 423 -12.29 13.69 8.17
CA TYR A 423 -12.68 12.44 7.50
C TYR A 423 -12.53 12.49 5.96
N ASP A 424 -12.95 13.58 5.31
CA ASP A 424 -13.02 13.70 3.85
C ASP A 424 -12.04 14.75 3.32
N ASN A 425 -10.77 14.70 3.75
CA ASN A 425 -9.76 15.67 3.37
C ASN A 425 -8.46 15.02 2.88
N PRO A 426 -7.78 15.62 1.88
CA PRO A 426 -6.47 15.17 1.40
C PRO A 426 -5.33 15.64 2.29
N ASN A 427 -5.62 16.25 3.43
CA ASN A 427 -4.67 16.95 4.28
C ASN A 427 -4.29 16.12 5.49
N ILE A 428 -3.09 16.41 6.00
CA ILE A 428 -2.60 15.96 7.29
C ILE A 428 -2.23 17.17 8.15
N TYR A 429 -2.38 17.07 9.45
CA TYR A 429 -1.70 17.96 10.37
C TYR A 429 -0.27 17.49 10.61
N VAL A 430 0.65 18.42 10.77
CA VAL A 430 2.05 18.17 11.14
C VAL A 430 2.42 19.07 12.31
N TRP A 431 2.95 18.48 13.38
CA TRP A 431 3.50 19.20 14.53
C TRP A 431 4.96 18.82 14.72
N HIS A 432 5.80 19.82 14.92
CA HIS A 432 7.19 19.63 15.36
C HIS A 432 7.30 19.97 16.84
N SER A 433 8.04 19.18 17.60
CA SER A 433 8.26 19.39 19.02
C SER A 433 9.61 18.87 19.47
N ASN A 434 10.28 19.62 20.33
CA ASN A 434 11.53 19.19 20.95
C ASN A 434 11.30 18.44 22.28
N ASP A 435 10.12 18.55 22.88
CA ASP A 435 9.86 18.12 24.26
C ASP A 435 8.56 17.33 24.48
N LEU A 436 7.70 17.18 23.44
CA LEU A 436 6.35 16.60 23.52
C LEU A 436 5.39 17.32 24.49
N ILE A 437 5.71 18.53 24.88
CA ILE A 437 4.88 19.37 25.76
C ILE A 437 4.19 20.44 24.95
N THR A 438 4.95 21.10 24.09
CA THR A 438 4.48 22.15 23.20
C THR A 438 4.87 21.85 21.76
N ALA A 439 4.00 22.22 20.84
CA ALA A 439 4.36 22.23 19.43
C ALA A 439 5.15 23.52 19.12
N ASP A 440 6.36 23.38 18.60
CA ASP A 440 7.19 24.50 18.15
C ASP A 440 6.63 25.08 16.84
N ASP A 441 6.04 24.25 16.01
CA ASP A 441 5.38 24.59 14.75
C ASP A 441 4.19 23.63 14.51
N VAL A 442 3.14 24.15 13.87
CA VAL A 442 2.00 23.35 13.40
C VAL A 442 1.62 23.78 12.00
N SER A 443 1.44 22.83 11.11
CA SER A 443 1.00 23.08 9.73
C SER A 443 -0.12 22.12 9.31
N LEU A 444 -0.80 22.49 8.23
CA LEU A 444 -1.80 21.68 7.54
C LEU A 444 -1.33 21.50 6.11
N GLU A 445 -1.00 20.26 5.75
CA GLU A 445 -0.34 19.93 4.51
C GLU A 445 -1.22 19.03 3.64
N SER A 446 -1.33 19.33 2.36
CA SER A 446 -2.08 18.53 1.40
C SER A 446 -1.16 17.52 0.72
N ILE A 447 -1.25 16.27 1.11
CA ILE A 447 -0.39 15.20 0.59
C ILE A 447 -1.10 14.26 -0.40
N ALA A 448 -2.42 14.15 -0.31
CA ALA A 448 -3.22 13.34 -1.23
C ALA A 448 -3.84 14.17 -2.35
N ALA A 449 -3.74 15.52 -2.29
CA ALA A 449 -4.31 16.36 -3.32
C ALA A 449 -3.59 16.18 -4.66
N THR A 450 -4.39 16.00 -5.68
CA THR A 450 -3.92 15.95 -7.06
C THR A 450 -3.71 17.36 -7.59
N ASP A 451 -2.51 17.69 -8.04
CA ASP A 451 -2.35 18.75 -9.01
C ASP A 451 -2.43 18.12 -10.41
N THR A 452 -3.54 18.42 -11.07
CA THR A 452 -3.78 18.27 -12.51
C THR A 452 -3.03 17.13 -13.23
N GLY A 453 -3.61 15.96 -13.21
CA GLY A 453 -3.57 15.12 -14.40
C GLY A 453 -2.83 13.81 -14.35
N ASN A 454 -2.14 13.41 -13.28
CA ASN A 454 -1.44 12.11 -13.27
C ASN A 454 -1.28 11.50 -11.87
N HIS A 455 -2.25 11.64 -10.95
CA HIS A 455 -2.05 11.18 -9.58
C HIS A 455 -2.99 10.05 -9.18
N GLU A 456 -2.39 9.05 -8.55
CA GLU A 456 -3.02 7.82 -8.13
C GLU A 456 -3.87 7.99 -6.85
N SER A 457 -3.64 9.03 -6.05
CA SER A 457 -4.40 9.39 -4.85
C SER A 457 -5.04 10.76 -5.01
N GLY A 458 -6.17 11.04 -4.39
CA GLY A 458 -6.81 12.32 -4.66
C GLY A 458 -7.74 12.91 -3.62
N THR A 459 -8.27 12.15 -2.69
CA THR A 459 -9.37 12.63 -1.86
C THR A 459 -9.14 12.56 -0.36
N ARG A 460 -8.33 11.62 0.13
CA ARG A 460 -8.17 11.36 1.56
C ARG A 460 -6.72 11.00 1.88
N ALA A 461 -6.26 11.43 3.05
CA ALA A 461 -4.98 11.05 3.63
C ALA A 461 -5.22 10.47 5.02
N TRP A 462 -5.71 9.23 5.09
CA TRP A 462 -6.06 8.58 6.34
C TRP A 462 -4.89 7.87 6.98
N ALA A 463 -4.83 7.94 8.31
CA ALA A 463 -3.87 7.25 9.16
C ALA A 463 -2.43 7.37 8.63
N PRO A 464 -1.91 8.61 8.51
CA PRO A 464 -0.55 8.82 8.01
C PRO A 464 0.47 8.39 9.06
N GLU A 465 1.48 7.65 8.62
CA GLU A 465 2.70 7.36 9.39
C GLU A 465 3.93 7.65 8.53
N TYR A 466 5.13 7.65 9.10
CA TYR A 466 6.34 7.83 8.31
C TYR A 466 7.51 6.96 8.75
N THR A 467 8.41 6.72 7.81
CA THR A 467 9.74 6.14 8.03
C THR A 467 10.78 7.09 7.45
N TYR A 468 11.83 7.40 8.21
CA TYR A 468 12.99 8.15 7.72
C TYR A 468 14.04 7.17 7.21
N LEU A 469 14.69 7.48 6.08
CA LEU A 469 15.85 6.75 5.57
C LEU A 469 17.05 7.69 5.50
N SER A 470 18.10 7.39 6.28
CA SER A 470 19.33 8.19 6.26
C SER A 470 20.11 8.06 4.95
N SER A 471 19.86 6.99 4.19
CA SER A 471 20.53 6.72 2.92
C SER A 471 20.25 7.77 1.83
N ASP A 472 19.08 8.41 1.86
CA ASP A 472 18.71 9.48 0.92
C ASP A 472 18.25 10.76 1.62
N GLY A 473 18.10 10.74 2.96
CA GLY A 473 17.70 11.89 3.76
C GLY A 473 16.22 12.24 3.68
N LEU A 474 15.38 11.28 3.27
CA LEU A 474 13.96 11.50 3.04
C LEU A 474 13.09 10.83 4.11
N TYR A 475 11.99 11.49 4.44
CA TYR A 475 10.86 10.91 5.15
C TYR A 475 9.87 10.36 4.13
N TYR A 476 9.49 9.10 4.30
CA TYR A 476 8.49 8.41 3.51
C TYR A 476 7.19 8.39 4.30
N ILE A 477 6.26 9.27 3.98
CA ILE A 477 4.95 9.32 4.63
C ILE A 477 4.00 8.43 3.84
N TYR A 478 3.50 7.38 4.47
CA TYR A 478 2.50 6.49 3.90
C TYR A 478 1.14 6.72 4.55
N PHE A 479 0.09 6.59 3.76
CA PHE A 479 -1.28 6.88 4.16
C PHE A 479 -2.28 6.07 3.32
N SER A 480 -3.51 5.97 3.79
CA SER A 480 -4.59 5.27 3.10
C SER A 480 -5.47 6.26 2.34
N ASP A 481 -5.80 5.94 1.09
CA ASP A 481 -6.88 6.60 0.37
C ASP A 481 -7.87 5.55 -0.16
N PRO A 482 -8.96 5.29 0.57
CA PRO A 482 -10.05 4.45 0.08
C PRO A 482 -10.87 5.24 -0.96
N THR A 483 -10.39 5.32 -2.19
CA THR A 483 -10.87 6.18 -3.27
C THR A 483 -12.31 5.97 -3.70
N ASN A 484 -13.01 4.99 -3.18
CA ASN A 484 -14.45 4.95 -3.30
C ASN A 484 -15.11 4.37 -2.05
N ASP A 485 -16.19 4.97 -1.63
CA ASP A 485 -17.05 4.55 -0.52
C ASP A 485 -17.67 3.15 -0.70
N GLN A 486 -17.25 2.41 -1.73
CA GLN A 486 -17.87 1.16 -2.15
C GLN A 486 -16.94 -0.06 -2.04
N GLY A 487 -15.78 0.07 -1.40
CA GLY A 487 -14.97 -1.08 -0.98
C GLY A 487 -14.27 -1.84 -2.10
N THR A 488 -14.01 -1.24 -3.24
CA THR A 488 -13.47 -1.98 -4.38
C THR A 488 -12.03 -1.68 -4.76
N SER A 489 -11.32 -0.69 -4.20
CA SER A 489 -9.87 -0.53 -4.42
C SER A 489 -9.27 0.73 -3.79
N GLY A 490 -9.26 0.81 -2.47
CA GLY A 490 -8.39 1.74 -1.77
C GLY A 490 -7.01 1.11 -1.56
N TYR A 491 -5.96 1.92 -1.69
CA TYR A 491 -4.57 1.48 -1.54
C TYR A 491 -3.87 2.23 -0.42
N ILE A 492 -2.71 1.72 -0.02
CA ILE A 492 -1.75 2.49 0.74
C ILE A 492 -0.85 3.21 -0.26
N TYR A 493 -0.78 4.53 -0.13
CA TYR A 493 0.07 5.41 -0.91
C TYR A 493 1.23 5.92 -0.08
N TYR A 494 2.24 6.49 -0.74
CA TYR A 494 3.30 7.23 -0.06
C TYR A 494 3.70 8.48 -0.82
N VAL A 495 4.18 9.47 -0.08
CA VAL A 495 4.89 10.65 -0.57
C VAL A 495 6.25 10.74 0.13
N THR A 496 7.20 11.43 -0.47
CA THR A 496 8.49 11.73 0.16
C THR A 496 8.63 13.22 0.46
N THR A 497 9.35 13.55 1.52
CA THR A 497 9.65 14.92 1.92
C THR A 497 10.99 15.00 2.68
N GLU A 498 11.68 16.14 2.60
CA GLU A 498 12.84 16.45 3.44
C GLU A 498 12.43 17.29 4.67
N ASP A 499 11.32 18.02 4.60
CA ASP A 499 11.00 19.13 5.50
C ASP A 499 9.55 19.17 6.01
N PHE A 500 8.72 18.20 5.68
CA PHE A 500 7.28 18.14 5.94
C PHE A 500 6.49 19.36 5.42
N LYS A 501 7.01 20.04 4.40
CA LYS A 501 6.39 21.20 3.73
C LYS A 501 6.32 21.04 2.23
N THR A 502 7.31 20.35 1.65
CA THR A 502 7.39 20.07 0.22
C THR A 502 7.32 18.57 0.02
N PHE A 503 6.36 18.10 -0.75
CA PHE A 503 6.10 16.68 -0.94
C PHE A 503 6.24 16.25 -2.39
N SER A 504 6.69 15.02 -2.60
CA SER A 504 6.57 14.37 -3.90
C SER A 504 5.11 14.09 -4.24
N TYR A 505 4.86 13.71 -5.48
CA TYR A 505 3.54 13.18 -5.84
C TYR A 505 3.29 11.81 -5.18
N PRO A 506 2.01 11.52 -4.81
CA PRO A 506 1.65 10.22 -4.28
C PRO A 506 1.97 9.08 -5.25
N LYS A 507 2.47 7.99 -4.70
CA LYS A 507 2.70 6.72 -5.40
C LYS A 507 2.07 5.59 -4.63
N VAL A 508 1.63 4.55 -5.31
CA VAL A 508 1.13 3.34 -4.65
C VAL A 508 2.29 2.66 -3.93
N LEU A 509 2.13 2.44 -2.64
CA LEU A 509 3.02 1.63 -1.82
C LEU A 509 2.55 0.17 -1.82
N PHE A 510 1.24 -0.04 -1.59
CA PHE A 510 0.67 -1.37 -1.50
C PHE A 510 -0.78 -1.38 -1.99
N GLY A 511 -1.05 -2.23 -2.99
CA GLY A 511 -2.36 -2.38 -3.61
C GLY A 511 -2.65 -3.84 -3.94
N PRO A 512 -3.08 -4.66 -2.95
CA PRO A 512 -3.23 -6.13 -3.14
C PRO A 512 -4.44 -6.51 -3.99
N GLY A 513 -5.12 -5.56 -4.61
CA GLY A 513 -6.29 -5.79 -5.45
C GLY A 513 -7.63 -5.70 -4.71
N TYR A 514 -7.61 -5.34 -3.44
CA TYR A 514 -8.78 -5.05 -2.61
C TYR A 514 -8.47 -3.86 -1.70
N THR A 515 -9.50 -3.25 -1.11
CA THR A 515 -9.32 -2.08 -0.23
C THR A 515 -8.57 -2.45 1.04
N VAL A 516 -7.51 -1.70 1.30
CA VAL A 516 -6.66 -1.78 2.48
C VAL A 516 -6.48 -0.40 3.08
N ILE A 517 -6.45 -0.32 4.41
CA ILE A 517 -6.22 0.93 5.14
C ILE A 517 -5.30 0.70 6.35
N ASP A 518 -4.91 1.79 7.01
CA ASP A 518 -4.25 1.81 8.30
C ASP A 518 -2.96 0.98 8.34
N ALA A 519 -2.02 1.29 7.45
CA ALA A 519 -0.75 0.61 7.45
C ALA A 519 0.19 1.18 8.51
N THR A 520 0.81 0.30 9.33
CA THR A 520 1.99 0.62 10.13
C THR A 520 3.17 -0.21 9.64
N ILE A 521 4.36 0.39 9.54
CA ILE A 521 5.55 -0.28 9.02
C ILE A 521 6.66 -0.24 10.05
N THR A 522 7.30 -1.38 10.27
CA THR A 522 8.51 -1.50 11.09
C THR A 522 9.61 -2.24 10.36
N ALA A 523 10.85 -1.82 10.58
CA ALA A 523 12.03 -2.49 10.08
C ALA A 523 12.52 -3.54 11.09
N ASN A 524 12.81 -4.74 10.63
CA ASN A 524 13.41 -5.78 11.47
C ASN A 524 14.11 -6.84 10.63
N ASN A 525 15.34 -7.14 10.98
CA ASN A 525 16.15 -8.22 10.40
C ASN A 525 16.29 -8.15 8.88
N GLY A 526 16.53 -6.93 8.35
CA GLY A 526 16.72 -6.68 6.92
C GLY A 526 15.43 -6.63 6.10
N LYS A 527 14.26 -6.68 6.75
CA LYS A 527 12.95 -6.58 6.10
C LYS A 527 12.11 -5.47 6.70
N TYR A 528 11.21 -4.91 5.87
CA TYR A 528 10.12 -4.06 6.30
C TYR A 528 8.87 -4.90 6.49
N TRP A 529 8.21 -4.78 7.63
CA TRP A 529 6.99 -5.47 8.01
C TRP A 529 5.86 -4.47 8.09
N MET A 530 4.84 -4.65 7.27
CA MET A 530 3.65 -3.81 7.23
C MET A 530 2.48 -4.56 7.83
N PHE A 531 1.83 -3.99 8.85
CA PHE A 531 0.53 -4.44 9.33
C PHE A 531 -0.53 -3.50 8.77
N TYR A 532 -1.65 -4.04 8.31
CA TYR A 532 -2.70 -3.26 7.65
C TYR A 532 -4.07 -3.88 7.86
N LYS A 533 -5.13 -3.10 7.70
CA LYS A 533 -6.51 -3.60 7.73
C LYS A 533 -7.00 -3.98 6.34
N ASP A 534 -7.61 -5.14 6.23
CA ASP A 534 -8.40 -5.59 5.09
C ASP A 534 -9.86 -5.12 5.26
N GLU A 535 -10.35 -4.29 4.35
CA GLU A 535 -11.70 -3.71 4.36
C GLU A 535 -12.76 -4.61 3.70
N ARG A 536 -12.40 -5.76 3.13
CA ARG A 536 -13.39 -6.63 2.49
C ARG A 536 -14.47 -7.07 3.47
N THR A 537 -15.71 -7.13 2.98
CA THR A 537 -16.87 -7.61 3.76
C THR A 537 -16.61 -9.02 4.30
N GLY A 538 -16.65 -9.16 5.63
CA GLY A 538 -16.41 -10.44 6.32
C GLY A 538 -14.95 -10.68 6.71
N ALA A 539 -13.97 -9.97 6.17
CA ALA A 539 -12.59 -9.94 6.64
C ALA A 539 -12.47 -8.95 7.82
N SER A 540 -12.45 -7.65 7.57
CA SER A 540 -12.43 -6.58 8.58
C SER A 540 -11.50 -6.87 9.76
N THR A 541 -10.24 -7.20 9.45
CA THR A 541 -9.22 -7.62 10.41
C THR A 541 -7.84 -7.19 9.94
N ILE A 542 -6.84 -7.39 10.81
CA ILE A 542 -5.45 -7.02 10.50
C ILE A 542 -4.74 -8.17 9.80
N TYR A 543 -4.01 -7.82 8.77
CA TYR A 543 -3.07 -8.68 8.04
C TYR A 543 -1.67 -8.11 8.12
N TYR A 544 -0.68 -8.86 7.66
CA TYR A 544 0.66 -8.32 7.48
C TYR A 544 1.25 -8.69 6.11
N ALA A 545 2.19 -7.87 5.68
CA ALA A 545 3.00 -8.09 4.49
C ALA A 545 4.46 -7.78 4.82
N SER A 546 5.40 -8.32 4.08
CA SER A 546 6.81 -7.99 4.23
C SER A 546 7.47 -7.72 2.90
N SER A 547 8.55 -6.93 2.92
CA SER A 547 9.37 -6.61 1.77
C SER A 547 10.81 -6.36 2.20
N ASP A 548 11.76 -6.56 1.30
CA ASP A 548 13.16 -6.13 1.48
C ASP A 548 13.33 -4.63 1.18
N HIS A 549 12.32 -3.99 0.59
CA HIS A 549 12.30 -2.56 0.24
C HIS A 549 11.12 -1.84 0.88
N LEU A 550 11.34 -0.59 1.31
CA LEU A 550 10.29 0.22 1.93
C LEU A 550 9.18 0.60 0.95
N THR A 551 9.50 0.82 -0.33
CA THR A 551 8.62 1.46 -1.31
C THR A 551 7.95 0.51 -2.30
N ASP A 552 8.29 -0.77 -2.27
CA ASP A 552 7.73 -1.77 -3.18
C ASP A 552 7.89 -3.20 -2.67
N GLY A 553 7.43 -4.18 -3.44
CA GLY A 553 7.67 -5.59 -3.18
C GLY A 553 6.94 -6.19 -1.98
N PHE A 554 6.04 -5.47 -1.32
CA PHE A 554 5.28 -6.04 -0.21
C PHE A 554 4.44 -7.23 -0.66
N SER A 555 4.75 -8.41 -0.13
CA SER A 555 3.99 -9.63 -0.34
C SER A 555 3.15 -9.94 0.89
N THR A 556 1.86 -10.20 0.66
CA THR A 556 0.93 -10.55 1.74
C THR A 556 1.28 -11.92 2.31
N ALA A 557 1.43 -12.00 3.62
CA ALA A 557 1.46 -13.27 4.32
C ALA A 557 0.08 -13.53 4.93
N TYR A 558 -0.57 -14.58 4.46
CA TYR A 558 -1.83 -15.04 5.02
C TYR A 558 -1.54 -16.04 6.14
N ASP A 559 -1.88 -15.69 7.38
CA ASP A 559 -1.86 -16.64 8.48
C ASP A 559 -3.23 -16.68 9.16
N GLU A 560 -3.88 -17.85 9.07
CA GLU A 560 -5.19 -18.09 9.68
C GLU A 560 -5.20 -17.89 11.19
N ASN A 561 -4.06 -18.07 11.87
CA ASN A 561 -3.97 -17.90 13.32
C ASN A 561 -3.99 -16.43 13.75
N PHE A 562 -3.49 -15.53 12.91
CA PHE A 562 -3.51 -14.09 13.17
C PHE A 562 -4.92 -13.51 13.01
N ILE A 563 -5.66 -14.00 12.02
CA ILE A 563 -6.92 -13.46 11.50
C ILE A 563 -8.15 -13.98 12.25
N SER A 564 -8.10 -15.21 12.76
CA SER A 564 -9.31 -15.94 13.15
C SER A 564 -9.95 -15.49 14.47
N LEU A 565 -9.26 -14.69 15.28
CA LEU A 565 -9.67 -14.43 16.66
C LEU A 565 -10.43 -13.12 16.86
N HIS A 566 -10.15 -12.07 16.09
CA HIS A 566 -10.81 -10.77 16.26
C HIS A 566 -11.23 -10.16 14.91
N LYS A 567 -12.50 -9.85 14.79
CA LYS A 567 -13.08 -9.08 13.69
C LYS A 567 -13.45 -7.68 14.16
N PHE A 568 -13.63 -6.77 13.23
CA PHE A 568 -13.96 -5.37 13.49
C PHE A 568 -12.84 -4.65 14.24
N ILE A 569 -11.60 -4.93 13.83
CA ILE A 569 -10.39 -4.27 14.32
C ILE A 569 -9.72 -3.50 13.18
N GLU A 570 -9.12 -2.35 13.52
CA GLU A 570 -8.42 -1.46 12.61
C GLU A 570 -7.23 -0.79 13.31
N GLY A 571 -6.57 0.16 12.66
CA GLY A 571 -5.56 1.01 13.26
C GLY A 571 -4.46 0.25 14.00
N PRO A 572 -3.76 -0.71 13.36
CA PRO A 572 -2.68 -1.42 14.02
C PRO A 572 -1.50 -0.49 14.26
N PHE A 573 -0.87 -0.57 15.43
CA PHE A 573 0.49 -0.06 15.62
C PHE A 573 1.33 -1.04 16.42
N LEU A 574 2.62 -1.03 16.16
CA LEU A 574 3.55 -1.96 16.77
C LEU A 574 4.48 -1.22 17.74
N LEU A 575 4.56 -1.71 18.97
CA LEU A 575 5.47 -1.23 19.99
C LEU A 575 6.52 -2.30 20.32
N LYS A 576 7.80 -2.03 20.05
CA LYS A 576 8.91 -2.87 20.47
C LYS A 576 9.25 -2.56 21.92
N SER A 577 9.35 -3.58 22.75
CA SER A 577 9.86 -3.41 24.12
C SER A 577 11.35 -3.02 24.07
N PHE A 578 11.75 -2.06 24.92
CA PHE A 578 13.16 -1.68 25.06
C PHE A 578 13.92 -2.49 26.13
N ASP A 579 13.20 -3.30 26.91
CA ASP A 579 13.78 -4.13 27.99
C ASP A 579 13.55 -5.64 27.79
N SER A 580 12.95 -6.04 26.67
CA SER A 580 12.78 -7.43 26.25
C SER A 580 12.70 -7.57 24.72
N ASP A 581 12.74 -8.81 24.22
CA ASP A 581 12.56 -9.09 22.80
C ASP A 581 11.08 -9.05 22.36
N SER A 582 10.17 -8.59 23.21
CA SER A 582 8.74 -8.60 22.95
C SER A 582 8.30 -7.45 22.06
N TYR A 583 7.33 -7.74 21.21
CA TYR A 583 6.54 -6.77 20.48
C TYR A 583 5.12 -6.79 21.01
N TYR A 584 4.50 -5.61 21.10
CA TYR A 584 3.09 -5.44 21.41
C TYR A 584 2.40 -4.86 20.18
N LEU A 585 1.45 -5.62 19.64
CA LEU A 585 0.57 -5.15 18.58
C LEU A 585 -0.71 -4.62 19.21
N TYR A 586 -0.95 -3.34 19.07
CA TYR A 586 -2.18 -2.67 19.43
C TYR A 586 -3.09 -2.59 18.21
N VAL A 587 -4.38 -2.79 18.39
CA VAL A 587 -5.38 -2.63 17.35
C VAL A 587 -6.62 -1.93 17.90
N ASP A 588 -7.22 -1.02 17.13
CA ASP A 588 -8.46 -0.35 17.48
C ASP A 588 -9.65 -1.29 17.28
N ASN A 589 -10.31 -1.69 18.36
CA ASN A 589 -11.58 -2.40 18.31
C ASN A 589 -12.72 -1.38 18.22
N TYR A 590 -12.88 -0.80 17.03
CA TYR A 590 -13.69 0.38 16.77
C TYR A 590 -15.17 0.30 17.18
N PRO A 591 -15.85 -0.88 17.26
CA PRO A 591 -17.21 -0.93 17.80
C PRO A 591 -17.30 -0.62 19.29
N TYR A 592 -16.17 -0.68 20.01
CA TYR A 592 -16.10 -0.51 21.46
C TYR A 592 -15.19 0.65 21.89
N ASN A 593 -14.57 1.37 20.94
CA ASN A 593 -13.63 2.47 21.18
C ASN A 593 -12.53 2.11 22.19
N GLN A 594 -11.87 0.98 22.00
CA GLN A 594 -10.82 0.50 22.89
C GLN A 594 -9.76 -0.29 22.12
N PHE A 595 -8.53 -0.28 22.58
CA PHE A 595 -7.51 -1.16 22.04
C PHE A 595 -7.66 -2.59 22.54
N LEU A 596 -7.32 -3.54 21.64
CA LEU A 596 -6.89 -4.89 21.99
C LEU A 596 -5.39 -4.99 21.79
N VAL A 597 -4.74 -5.85 22.56
CA VAL A 597 -3.29 -5.98 22.57
C VAL A 597 -2.89 -7.44 22.37
N ALA A 598 -1.99 -7.68 21.43
CA ALA A 598 -1.32 -8.96 21.28
C ALA A 598 0.18 -8.82 21.56
N SER A 599 0.82 -9.87 22.06
CA SER A 599 2.27 -9.94 22.25
C SER A 599 2.89 -11.08 21.47
N PHE A 600 4.12 -10.89 20.99
CA PHE A 600 4.93 -11.89 20.29
C PHE A 600 6.42 -11.50 20.35
N THR A 601 7.31 -12.42 19.99
CA THR A 601 8.77 -12.17 20.04
C THR A 601 9.44 -12.13 18.66
N THR A 602 8.77 -12.64 17.63
CA THR A 602 9.37 -12.72 16.29
C THR A 602 8.37 -12.28 15.24
N LEU A 603 8.74 -11.26 14.48
CA LEU A 603 7.97 -10.84 13.29
C LEU A 603 7.96 -11.95 12.25
N GLY A 604 6.80 -12.15 11.59
CA GLY A 604 6.60 -13.20 10.60
C GLY A 604 6.37 -14.61 11.15
N LYS A 605 6.45 -14.80 12.47
CA LYS A 605 6.12 -16.08 13.13
C LYS A 605 4.85 -15.92 13.94
N THR A 606 3.76 -16.35 13.38
CA THR A 606 2.43 -16.18 13.97
C THR A 606 2.08 -17.20 15.03
N ASN A 607 2.89 -18.27 15.19
CA ASN A 607 2.67 -19.30 16.20
C ASN A 607 2.95 -18.82 17.64
N ASP A 608 3.61 -17.69 17.83
CA ASP A 608 3.92 -17.10 19.14
C ASP A 608 3.04 -15.89 19.48
N ILE A 609 2.10 -15.50 18.61
CA ILE A 609 1.16 -14.42 18.88
C ILE A 609 0.19 -14.84 19.99
N THR A 610 0.15 -14.03 21.04
CA THR A 610 -0.75 -14.22 22.18
C THR A 610 -1.55 -12.95 22.40
N TRP A 611 -2.88 -13.03 22.26
CA TRP A 611 -3.77 -11.95 22.65
C TRP A 611 -3.86 -11.88 24.18
N LEU A 612 -3.56 -10.69 24.71
CA LEU A 612 -3.55 -10.44 26.15
C LEU A 612 -4.99 -10.35 26.70
N ASN A 613 -5.17 -10.77 27.95
CA ASN A 613 -6.45 -10.53 28.60
C ASN A 613 -6.55 -9.06 29.06
N SER A 614 -7.76 -8.55 29.22
CA SER A 614 -7.99 -7.19 29.73
C SER A 614 -7.47 -6.91 31.13
N SER A 615 -7.03 -7.94 31.86
CA SER A 615 -6.33 -7.83 33.15
C SER A 615 -4.83 -7.61 33.04
N ASP A 616 -4.26 -7.82 31.86
CA ASP A 616 -2.80 -7.83 31.60
C ASP A 616 -2.31 -6.47 31.11
N TYR A 617 -3.22 -5.55 30.81
CA TYR A 617 -2.92 -4.17 30.40
C TYR A 617 -3.99 -3.20 30.89
N THR A 618 -3.69 -1.90 30.91
CA THR A 618 -4.66 -0.83 31.18
C THR A 618 -4.58 0.24 30.11
N LEU A 619 -5.74 0.68 29.63
CA LEU A 619 -5.86 1.79 28.69
C LEU A 619 -5.92 3.13 29.45
N PRO A 620 -5.54 4.26 28.83
CA PRO A 620 -5.51 5.54 29.50
C PRO A 620 -6.90 6.07 29.89
N GLU A 621 -7.93 5.71 29.14
CA GLU A 621 -9.33 6.09 29.34
C GLU A 621 -10.29 5.09 28.66
N GLU A 622 -11.60 5.32 28.78
CA GLU A 622 -12.61 4.41 28.19
C GLU A 622 -12.77 4.59 26.66
N ASP A 623 -12.53 5.81 26.14
CA ASP A 623 -12.63 6.14 24.71
C ASP A 623 -11.25 6.33 24.11
N VAL A 624 -10.67 5.28 23.57
CA VAL A 624 -9.31 5.25 23.02
C VAL A 624 -9.34 4.66 21.63
N ARG A 625 -8.99 5.48 20.65
CA ARG A 625 -9.01 5.12 19.23
C ARG A 625 -7.62 5.20 18.63
N HIS A 626 -7.45 4.65 17.46
CA HIS A 626 -6.25 4.53 16.65
C HIS A 626 -5.17 5.58 16.96
N GLY A 627 -3.91 5.15 17.09
CA GLY A 627 -2.77 5.98 17.41
C GLY A 627 -1.45 5.24 17.23
N SER A 628 -0.40 5.74 17.85
CA SER A 628 0.92 5.10 17.83
C SER A 628 1.69 5.37 19.12
N ALA A 629 2.78 4.63 19.35
CA ALA A 629 3.58 4.84 20.55
C ALA A 629 5.08 4.84 20.24
N ILE A 630 5.82 5.63 21.02
CA ILE A 630 7.28 5.77 20.89
C ILE A 630 7.96 5.63 22.25
N ALA A 631 9.16 5.04 22.26
CA ALA A 631 10.00 5.01 23.45
C ALA A 631 10.65 6.38 23.72
N VAL A 632 10.74 6.76 24.99
CA VAL A 632 11.30 8.03 25.47
C VAL A 632 12.32 7.83 26.58
N THR A 633 13.25 8.76 26.68
CA THR A 633 14.28 8.78 27.74
C THR A 633 13.66 9.17 29.09
N GLN A 634 14.38 8.92 30.18
CA GLN A 634 13.93 9.32 31.53
C GLN A 634 13.72 10.84 31.67
N ALA A 635 14.58 11.63 31.01
CA ALA A 635 14.47 13.09 31.06
C ALA A 635 13.20 13.58 30.34
N GLU A 636 12.96 13.07 29.11
CA GLU A 636 11.75 13.36 28.35
C GLU A 636 10.50 12.94 29.11
N LEU A 637 10.45 11.71 29.63
CA LEU A 637 9.32 11.19 30.39
C LEU A 637 8.99 12.05 31.62
N ASN A 638 10.02 12.44 32.40
CA ASN A 638 9.82 13.28 33.59
C ASN A 638 9.30 14.68 33.24
N GLN A 639 9.80 15.28 32.13
CA GLN A 639 9.35 16.60 31.68
C GLN A 639 7.88 16.56 31.24
N ILE A 640 7.50 15.54 30.45
CA ILE A 640 6.14 15.37 29.94
C ILE A 640 5.15 15.15 31.10
N ILE A 641 5.48 14.27 32.06
CA ILE A 641 4.64 14.02 33.23
C ILE A 641 4.48 15.28 34.08
N ALA A 642 5.58 16.03 34.30
CA ALA A 642 5.52 17.26 35.10
C ALA A 642 4.70 18.37 34.45
N ALA A 643 4.70 18.46 33.12
CA ALA A 643 3.92 19.45 32.38
C ALA A 643 2.42 19.14 32.35
N ALA A 644 2.04 17.86 32.49
CA ALA A 644 0.64 17.41 32.48
C ALA A 644 -0.04 17.49 33.87
N GLN A 645 0.71 17.75 34.93
CA GLN A 645 0.21 17.94 36.31
C GLN A 645 -0.17 19.41 36.60
#